data_4e9e5cb2e7612320da779ffadec1a0d9
#
_entry.id   4e9e5cb2e7612320da779ffadec1a0d9
#
_cell.length_a   1.000
_cell.length_b   1.000
_cell.length_c   1.000
_cell.angle_alpha   90.00
_cell.angle_beta   90.00
_cell.angle_gamma   90.00
#
_symmetry.space_group_name_H-M   'P 1'
#
loop_
_entity.id
_entity.type
_entity.pdbx_description
1 polymer ?
#
loop_
_entity_poly.entity_id
_entity_poly.type
_entity_poly.pdbx_seq_one_letter_code
_entity_poly.pdbx_strand_id
1 'polypeptide(L)'
;MLKPLAALLLLSAAAAPAAFAAPAEGPSRLLEGRDLFSLEVAADPQISPDGSRIAYVRRSADIMNDRMRSTIWLIDTRSGEQMPLVAGTGGHQSPRWSPDGKRLAYVSSAEGANPQLFVRWMETGEAVRITGLPQSPSSIAWSPDGKRLAYSMFVPDEGMKLGSAPAKPEGAKWAEPLEVHTAINYRSDSDGYAKPGFTHLFLVSADGGAPRQLTFGARNHDGPVSWGRDGRTLLFSGNRRADWEREPQDSEVYALDVDAGTFRTLTDRRGPDEQPVMSPDGRLIAYVGYEDKRLNYHNSRLTVMNADGSNPRVLTANLDRSVDTPTWAADGRSLFVSFEDKGRTKVARVGLDGVIRELTDDLSGAAFDRPYTGGSYSVARDGTLAITAGSSSRPADVALVRGAGEPRMLTRLNADLLGSKRLGEVRKIPVTAFDKRPIDAWLTLPPTWSEGQRVPLILEIHGGPVAAYGPHFSTDDQLYAASGYAVLSVNPRGSSSYGAEFAQLIHHDYPSSDYDDLMSAVDAAIAGGFVDPDKLFVTGGSGGGVLTSWIVGKTDRFKAAATQKPVINWTSEALTMDNTLFTSRYWFAKKPWEDPETYWKYSPLSLVGNVKTPTLVVVGSEDYRTPVSESEQYYAALQIQGVPTALVKVPGASHGGIAARPSQSAAKAAAILAWFDKYKNGAPAAGASATDK
;
A
#
# COMPACT_ATOMS: atom_id res chain seq x y z
N MET A 1 78.71 32.89 -35.08
CA MET A 1 78.43 34.27 -34.62
C MET A 1 76.94 34.49 -34.69
N LEU A 2 76.40 35.21 -33.74
CA LEU A 2 75.00 35.61 -33.50
C LEU A 2 74.10 34.61 -32.79
N LYS A 3 73.92 34.89 -31.52
CA LYS A 3 72.85 34.34 -30.66
C LYS A 3 71.56 35.12 -30.89
N PRO A 4 70.40 34.51 -30.78
CA PRO A 4 69.17 35.25 -30.54
C PRO A 4 68.76 35.22 -29.05
N LEU A 5 68.27 36.38 -28.59
CA LEU A 5 67.63 36.63 -27.29
C LEU A 5 66.36 35.85 -27.16
N ALA A 6 66.17 35.22 -26.01
CA ALA A 6 64.88 34.68 -25.54
C ALA A 6 64.17 35.78 -24.71
N ALA A 7 62.92 36.11 -25.15
CA ALA A 7 62.03 36.99 -24.40
C ALA A 7 61.18 36.13 -23.43
N LEU A 8 61.28 36.46 -22.14
CA LEU A 8 60.49 35.86 -21.09
C LEU A 8 59.14 36.62 -21.00
N LEU A 9 58.03 35.92 -21.33
CA LEU A 9 56.67 36.41 -21.09
C LEU A 9 56.25 35.97 -19.68
N LEU A 10 56.12 36.91 -18.77
CA LEU A 10 55.50 36.73 -17.46
C LEU A 10 53.96 36.69 -17.63
N LEU A 11 53.35 35.52 -17.51
CA LEU A 11 51.89 35.39 -17.32
C LEU A 11 51.59 35.68 -15.83
N SER A 12 50.93 36.81 -15.58
CA SER A 12 50.28 37.07 -14.29
C SER A 12 48.98 36.28 -14.19
N ALA A 13 48.97 35.21 -13.41
CA ALA A 13 47.73 34.50 -13.07
C ALA A 13 46.97 35.34 -12.03
N ALA A 14 45.85 35.92 -12.47
CA ALA A 14 44.89 36.54 -11.54
C ALA A 14 44.21 35.42 -10.74
N ALA A 15 44.43 35.34 -9.44
CA ALA A 15 43.73 34.46 -8.54
C ALA A 15 42.28 34.97 -8.40
N ALA A 16 41.32 34.15 -8.88
CA ALA A 16 39.91 34.37 -8.58
C ALA A 16 39.66 34.23 -7.07
N PRO A 17 38.85 35.11 -6.47
CA PRO A 17 38.52 34.96 -5.06
C PRO A 17 37.78 33.64 -4.84
N ALA A 18 38.29 32.82 -3.89
CA ALA A 18 37.58 31.64 -3.43
C ALA A 18 36.23 32.07 -2.84
N ALA A 19 35.14 31.65 -3.49
CA ALA A 19 33.81 31.78 -2.88
C ALA A 19 33.82 30.99 -1.59
N PHE A 20 33.76 31.70 -0.47
CA PHE A 20 33.51 31.06 0.83
C PHE A 20 32.15 30.38 0.73
N ALA A 21 32.16 29.05 0.77
CA ALA A 21 30.95 28.28 0.99
C ALA A 21 30.30 28.77 2.30
N ALA A 22 29.04 29.14 2.24
CA ALA A 22 28.28 29.46 3.45
C ALA A 22 28.46 28.32 4.47
N PRO A 23 28.60 28.61 5.77
CA PRO A 23 28.70 27.56 6.77
C PRO A 23 27.50 26.65 6.63
N ALA A 24 27.74 25.34 6.55
CA ALA A 24 26.66 24.33 6.53
C ALA A 24 25.79 24.56 7.76
N GLU A 25 24.54 24.96 7.57
CA GLU A 25 23.56 25.04 8.65
C GLU A 25 23.56 23.72 9.40
N GLY A 26 23.60 23.76 10.72
CA GLY A 26 23.47 22.55 11.54
C GLY A 26 22.15 21.81 11.23
N PRO A 27 22.06 20.51 11.54
CA PRO A 27 20.85 19.71 11.19
C PRO A 27 19.60 20.38 11.76
N SER A 28 18.60 20.61 10.88
CA SER A 28 17.31 21.16 11.28
C SER A 28 16.65 20.27 12.34
N ARG A 29 16.03 20.88 13.35
CA ARG A 29 15.22 20.17 14.33
C ARG A 29 13.82 19.80 13.79
N LEU A 30 13.42 20.30 12.64
CA LEU A 30 12.19 19.93 11.94
C LEU A 30 12.46 18.78 10.98
N LEU A 31 11.42 18.01 10.66
CA LEU A 31 11.51 16.98 9.62
C LEU A 31 11.66 17.65 8.25
N GLU A 32 12.57 17.15 7.44
CA GLU A 32 12.86 17.64 6.10
C GLU A 32 12.84 16.51 5.07
N GLY A 33 12.67 16.83 3.78
CA GLY A 33 12.64 15.85 2.72
C GLY A 33 13.86 14.92 2.67
N ARG A 34 15.07 15.42 3.04
CA ARG A 34 16.28 14.59 3.12
C ARG A 34 16.22 13.51 4.20
N ASP A 35 15.44 13.74 5.26
CA ASP A 35 15.30 12.78 6.37
C ASP A 35 14.58 11.50 5.95
N LEU A 36 13.81 11.53 4.85
CA LEU A 36 13.14 10.36 4.28
C LEU A 36 14.14 9.26 3.90
N PHE A 37 15.39 9.63 3.57
CA PHE A 37 16.45 8.66 3.30
C PHE A 37 17.00 7.97 4.56
N SER A 38 16.70 8.48 5.74
CA SER A 38 17.14 7.93 7.02
C SER A 38 16.03 7.21 7.77
N LEU A 39 14.79 7.24 7.25
CA LEU A 39 13.67 6.53 7.86
C LEU A 39 13.73 5.04 7.57
N GLU A 40 13.38 4.26 8.58
CA GLU A 40 13.31 2.82 8.54
C GLU A 40 11.95 2.32 9.02
N VAL A 41 11.54 1.14 8.53
CA VAL A 41 10.26 0.56 8.93
C VAL A 41 10.36 -0.95 9.03
N ALA A 42 9.72 -1.51 10.06
CA ALA A 42 9.56 -2.95 10.22
C ALA A 42 8.35 -3.45 9.41
N ALA A 43 8.49 -4.64 8.82
CA ALA A 43 7.45 -5.34 8.10
C ALA A 43 7.57 -6.85 8.30
N ASP A 44 6.48 -7.59 8.06
CA ASP A 44 6.40 -9.06 8.04
C ASP A 44 7.12 -9.72 9.24
N PRO A 45 6.76 -9.38 10.50
CA PRO A 45 7.36 -10.01 11.68
C PRO A 45 6.89 -11.45 11.80
N GLN A 46 7.81 -12.39 11.89
CA GLN A 46 7.56 -13.83 11.98
C GLN A 46 8.16 -14.37 13.27
N ILE A 47 7.31 -14.65 14.25
CA ILE A 47 7.73 -15.26 15.51
C ILE A 47 8.01 -16.75 15.32
N SER A 48 9.10 -17.25 15.89
CA SER A 48 9.41 -18.69 15.86
C SER A 48 8.32 -19.50 16.59
N PRO A 49 8.11 -20.78 16.22
CA PRO A 49 7.07 -21.61 16.82
C PRO A 49 7.16 -21.72 18.34
N ASP A 50 8.33 -21.64 18.92
CA ASP A 50 8.60 -21.67 20.36
C ASP A 50 8.51 -20.29 21.04
N GLY A 51 8.28 -19.23 20.26
CA GLY A 51 8.18 -17.87 20.76
C GLY A 51 9.51 -17.20 21.14
N SER A 52 10.64 -17.86 20.94
CA SER A 52 11.94 -17.37 21.41
C SER A 52 12.59 -16.32 20.51
N ARG A 53 12.26 -16.31 19.21
CA ARG A 53 12.88 -15.43 18.21
C ARG A 53 11.84 -14.84 17.26
N ILE A 54 12.13 -13.65 16.71
CA ILE A 54 11.34 -13.03 15.64
C ILE A 54 12.26 -12.72 14.47
N ALA A 55 11.95 -13.25 13.29
CA ALA A 55 12.53 -12.79 12.04
C ALA A 55 11.60 -11.72 11.46
N TYR A 56 12.13 -10.57 11.02
CA TYR A 56 11.33 -9.50 10.42
C TYR A 56 12.07 -8.86 9.25
N VAL A 57 11.32 -8.23 8.37
CA VAL A 57 11.86 -7.44 7.26
C VAL A 57 12.08 -6.00 7.74
N ARG A 58 13.32 -5.52 7.73
CA ARG A 58 13.66 -4.12 7.93
C ARG A 58 13.84 -3.46 6.57
N ARG A 59 13.04 -2.44 6.32
CA ARG A 59 13.14 -1.60 5.12
C ARG A 59 13.85 -0.31 5.46
N SER A 60 14.84 0.06 4.65
CA SER A 60 15.61 1.30 4.76
C SER A 60 15.88 1.87 3.37
N ALA A 61 16.10 3.16 3.28
CA ALA A 61 16.40 3.79 1.99
C ALA A 61 17.86 3.58 1.59
N ASP A 62 18.06 3.41 0.29
CA ASP A 62 19.37 3.42 -0.38
C ASP A 62 19.52 4.73 -1.15
N ILE A 63 20.23 5.68 -0.57
CA ILE A 63 20.39 7.03 -1.15
C ILE A 63 21.12 7.02 -2.50
N MET A 64 22.00 6.03 -2.73
CA MET A 64 22.75 5.95 -4.00
C MET A 64 21.92 5.46 -5.15
N ASN A 65 20.89 4.64 -4.87
CA ASN A 65 20.01 4.04 -5.88
C ASN A 65 18.58 4.58 -5.81
N ASP A 66 18.31 5.50 -4.88
CA ASP A 66 16.98 6.10 -4.64
C ASP A 66 15.86 5.06 -4.58
N ARG A 67 16.01 4.07 -3.71
CA ARG A 67 15.05 2.99 -3.53
C ARG A 67 15.02 2.47 -2.10
N MET A 68 13.91 1.85 -1.73
CA MET A 68 13.85 1.11 -0.48
C MET A 68 14.54 -0.25 -0.63
N ARG A 69 15.38 -0.59 0.34
CA ARG A 69 16.02 -1.90 0.48
C ARG A 69 15.34 -2.68 1.58
N SER A 70 15.24 -3.98 1.42
CA SER A 70 14.73 -4.90 2.44
C SER A 70 15.83 -5.86 2.87
N THR A 71 15.98 -6.02 4.18
CA THR A 71 16.89 -6.94 4.84
C THR A 71 16.14 -7.72 5.90
N ILE A 72 16.59 -8.95 6.23
CA ILE A 72 15.95 -9.74 7.27
C ILE A 72 16.79 -9.64 8.54
N TRP A 73 16.13 -9.29 9.63
CA TRP A 73 16.70 -9.18 10.97
C TRP A 73 16.12 -10.22 11.90
N LEU A 74 16.88 -10.59 12.91
CA LEU A 74 16.48 -11.51 13.96
C LEU A 74 16.48 -10.80 15.31
N ILE A 75 15.43 -11.04 16.09
CA ILE A 75 15.29 -10.53 17.47
C ILE A 75 15.21 -11.73 18.41
N ASP A 76 15.96 -11.74 19.50
CA ASP A 76 15.73 -12.60 20.65
C ASP A 76 14.58 -12.00 21.50
N THR A 77 13.51 -12.72 21.69
CA THR A 77 12.30 -12.19 22.36
C THR A 77 12.48 -11.97 23.85
N ARG A 78 13.46 -12.58 24.50
CA ARG A 78 13.74 -12.43 25.92
C ARG A 78 14.61 -11.20 26.19
N SER A 79 15.78 -11.12 25.54
CA SER A 79 16.74 -10.02 25.72
C SER A 79 16.31 -8.75 24.97
N GLY A 80 15.62 -8.87 23.83
CA GLY A 80 15.36 -7.79 22.89
C GLY A 80 16.56 -7.47 21.99
N GLU A 81 17.64 -8.24 22.09
CA GLU A 81 18.79 -8.15 21.21
C GLU A 81 18.39 -8.40 19.77
N GLN A 82 18.87 -7.57 18.86
CA GLN A 82 18.63 -7.72 17.43
C GLN A 82 19.93 -7.76 16.63
N MET A 83 19.91 -8.59 15.57
CA MET A 83 21.04 -8.69 14.65
C MET A 83 20.56 -8.82 13.19
N PRO A 84 21.34 -8.34 12.22
CA PRO A 84 21.07 -8.62 10.82
C PRO A 84 21.25 -10.14 10.58
N LEU A 85 20.21 -10.77 10.00
CA LEU A 85 20.27 -12.21 9.67
C LEU A 85 20.60 -12.43 8.21
N VAL A 86 19.98 -11.66 7.31
CA VAL A 86 20.27 -11.68 5.86
C VAL A 86 20.32 -10.23 5.39
N ALA A 87 21.51 -9.82 4.98
CA ALA A 87 21.82 -8.48 4.52
C ALA A 87 22.77 -8.55 3.31
N GLY A 88 23.10 -7.40 2.73
CA GLY A 88 24.01 -7.30 1.58
C GLY A 88 23.32 -6.72 0.34
N THR A 89 23.79 -7.12 -0.84
CA THR A 89 23.21 -6.70 -2.12
C THR A 89 21.89 -7.43 -2.40
N GLY A 90 20.94 -6.77 -3.05
CA GLY A 90 19.63 -7.32 -3.35
C GLY A 90 18.57 -7.03 -2.27
N GLY A 91 17.36 -7.53 -2.51
CA GLY A 91 16.25 -7.49 -1.58
C GLY A 91 16.03 -8.84 -0.91
N HIS A 92 15.72 -8.84 0.37
CA HIS A 92 15.45 -10.05 1.15
C HIS A 92 14.09 -9.89 1.83
N GLN A 93 13.18 -10.85 1.63
CA GLN A 93 11.80 -10.74 2.07
C GLN A 93 11.16 -12.09 2.36
N SER A 94 9.94 -12.05 2.90
CA SER A 94 9.09 -13.23 3.15
C SER A 94 9.77 -14.29 4.02
N PRO A 95 10.37 -13.96 5.20
CA PRO A 95 10.89 -14.95 6.11
C PRO A 95 9.78 -15.88 6.61
N ARG A 96 10.02 -17.20 6.58
CA ARG A 96 9.06 -18.20 7.08
C ARG A 96 9.80 -19.28 7.86
N TRP A 97 9.44 -19.43 9.13
CA TRP A 97 10.01 -20.47 9.99
C TRP A 97 9.55 -21.86 9.57
N SER A 98 10.47 -22.82 9.61
CA SER A 98 10.08 -24.25 9.57
C SER A 98 9.24 -24.61 10.81
N PRO A 99 8.37 -25.64 10.74
CA PRO A 99 7.52 -26.03 11.87
C PRO A 99 8.26 -26.38 13.16
N ASP A 100 9.52 -26.82 13.05
CA ASP A 100 10.40 -27.13 14.20
C ASP A 100 11.20 -25.90 14.69
N GLY A 101 11.13 -24.77 13.99
CA GLY A 101 11.87 -23.54 14.32
C GLY A 101 13.37 -23.58 14.04
N LYS A 102 13.88 -24.67 13.42
CA LYS A 102 15.30 -24.85 13.18
C LYS A 102 15.79 -24.26 11.86
N ARG A 103 14.89 -23.98 10.94
CA ARG A 103 15.20 -23.39 9.63
C ARG A 103 14.31 -22.19 9.34
N LEU A 104 14.83 -21.29 8.50
CA LEU A 104 14.09 -20.13 7.98
C LEU A 104 14.17 -20.13 6.46
N ALA A 105 13.03 -20.24 5.78
CA ALA A 105 12.93 -19.98 4.35
C ALA A 105 12.73 -18.50 4.09
N TYR A 106 13.25 -17.98 2.99
CA TYR A 106 13.05 -16.59 2.57
C TYR A 106 13.30 -16.44 1.07
N VAL A 107 12.83 -15.32 0.51
CA VAL A 107 13.08 -14.92 -0.88
C VAL A 107 14.21 -13.91 -0.91
N SER A 108 15.17 -14.11 -1.83
CA SER A 108 16.30 -13.21 -2.00
C SER A 108 16.66 -13.02 -3.47
N SER A 109 17.00 -11.77 -3.84
CA SER A 109 17.55 -11.40 -5.15
C SER A 109 19.06 -11.17 -5.12
N ALA A 110 19.78 -11.65 -4.10
CA ALA A 110 21.23 -11.44 -3.95
C ALA A 110 22.09 -12.08 -5.07
N GLU A 111 21.62 -13.18 -5.65
CA GLU A 111 22.36 -13.98 -6.62
C GLU A 111 21.77 -13.93 -8.03
N GLY A 112 21.33 -12.78 -8.49
CA GLY A 112 20.87 -12.62 -9.86
C GLY A 112 19.64 -11.74 -10.02
N ALA A 113 19.13 -11.63 -11.26
CA ALA A 113 18.02 -10.74 -11.61
C ALA A 113 16.67 -11.22 -11.01
N ASN A 114 16.47 -12.54 -10.96
CA ASN A 114 15.22 -13.12 -10.46
C ASN A 114 15.39 -13.57 -9.01
N PRO A 115 14.50 -13.16 -8.08
CA PRO A 115 14.49 -13.67 -6.72
C PRO A 115 14.35 -15.19 -6.64
N GLN A 116 15.02 -15.79 -5.65
CA GLN A 116 15.08 -17.23 -5.44
C GLN A 116 14.68 -17.59 -4.02
N LEU A 117 14.32 -18.86 -3.79
CA LEU A 117 14.11 -19.40 -2.46
C LEU A 117 15.46 -19.82 -1.84
N PHE A 118 15.66 -19.39 -0.61
CA PHE A 118 16.77 -19.78 0.24
C PHE A 118 16.24 -20.44 1.51
N VAL A 119 16.99 -21.35 2.05
CA VAL A 119 16.79 -21.93 3.39
C VAL A 119 18.04 -21.71 4.21
N ARG A 120 17.86 -21.16 5.41
CA ARG A 120 18.90 -20.96 6.42
C ARG A 120 18.70 -21.92 7.58
N TRP A 121 19.75 -22.63 7.94
CA TRP A 121 19.83 -23.46 9.16
C TRP A 121 20.23 -22.58 10.33
N MET A 122 19.36 -22.48 11.33
CA MET A 122 19.51 -21.49 12.41
C MET A 122 20.58 -21.90 13.43
N GLU A 123 20.97 -23.18 13.49
CA GLU A 123 21.98 -23.68 14.39
C GLU A 123 23.41 -23.46 13.82
N THR A 124 23.60 -23.73 12.55
CA THR A 124 24.91 -23.58 11.88
C THR A 124 25.11 -22.20 11.30
N GLY A 125 24.03 -21.48 11.03
CA GLY A 125 24.05 -20.18 10.35
C GLY A 125 24.21 -20.27 8.82
N GLU A 126 24.36 -21.47 8.25
CA GLU A 126 24.48 -21.66 6.82
C GLU A 126 23.17 -21.36 6.10
N ALA A 127 23.27 -20.76 4.92
CA ALA A 127 22.13 -20.47 4.04
C ALA A 127 22.42 -21.01 2.65
N VAL A 128 21.47 -21.72 2.08
CA VAL A 128 21.58 -22.35 0.76
C VAL A 128 20.46 -21.89 -0.14
N ARG A 129 20.79 -21.53 -1.37
CA ARG A 129 19.82 -21.33 -2.43
C ARG A 129 19.26 -22.68 -2.87
N ILE A 130 17.95 -22.89 -2.69
CA ILE A 130 17.31 -24.18 -2.99
C ILE A 130 16.63 -24.23 -4.35
N THR A 131 16.58 -23.09 -5.08
CA THR A 131 15.92 -23.02 -6.39
C THR A 131 16.75 -22.27 -7.43
N GLY A 132 16.46 -22.53 -8.72
CA GLY A 132 16.92 -21.79 -9.88
C GLY A 132 15.74 -21.45 -10.79
N LEU A 133 14.88 -20.51 -10.34
CA LEU A 133 13.61 -20.19 -10.98
C LEU A 133 13.74 -19.12 -12.07
N PRO A 134 12.96 -19.22 -13.16
CA PRO A 134 12.92 -18.22 -14.21
C PRO A 134 12.13 -16.98 -13.80
N GLN A 135 11.27 -17.07 -12.78
CA GLN A 135 10.41 -16.00 -12.26
C GLN A 135 10.47 -15.98 -10.73
N SER A 136 10.04 -14.85 -10.13
CA SER A 136 10.00 -14.69 -8.67
C SER A 136 8.97 -15.60 -8.00
N PRO A 137 9.35 -16.34 -6.94
CA PRO A 137 8.39 -17.09 -6.13
C PRO A 137 7.64 -16.17 -5.14
N SER A 138 6.41 -16.56 -4.80
CA SER A 138 5.57 -15.92 -3.77
C SER A 138 4.79 -16.97 -2.96
N SER A 139 4.03 -16.56 -1.96
CA SER A 139 3.14 -17.42 -1.16
C SER A 139 3.82 -18.68 -0.59
N ILE A 140 4.98 -18.51 0.06
CA ILE A 140 5.80 -19.62 0.57
C ILE A 140 5.15 -20.27 1.79
N ALA A 141 5.02 -21.60 1.78
CA ALA A 141 4.53 -22.38 2.91
C ALA A 141 5.32 -23.67 3.12
N TRP A 142 5.78 -23.89 4.36
CA TRP A 142 6.43 -25.14 4.76
C TRP A 142 5.42 -26.27 4.93
N SER A 143 5.78 -27.47 4.46
CA SER A 143 5.04 -28.69 4.83
C SER A 143 5.15 -28.97 6.34
N PRO A 144 4.17 -29.63 6.96
CA PRO A 144 4.16 -29.87 8.42
C PRO A 144 5.37 -30.65 8.94
N ASP A 145 5.97 -31.52 8.10
CA ASP A 145 7.18 -32.28 8.40
C ASP A 145 8.48 -31.49 8.17
N GLY A 146 8.37 -30.26 7.65
CA GLY A 146 9.49 -29.38 7.35
C GLY A 146 10.37 -29.85 6.18
N LYS A 147 9.94 -30.80 5.36
CA LYS A 147 10.77 -31.36 4.29
C LYS A 147 10.53 -30.70 2.93
N ARG A 148 9.41 -30.02 2.75
CA ARG A 148 9.02 -29.42 1.47
C ARG A 148 8.54 -28.00 1.66
N LEU A 149 8.67 -27.21 0.59
CA LEU A 149 8.11 -25.86 0.45
C LEU A 149 7.17 -25.81 -0.73
N ALA A 150 5.94 -25.35 -0.48
CA ALA A 150 5.02 -24.96 -1.53
C ALA A 150 5.17 -23.44 -1.79
N TYR A 151 4.99 -23.02 -3.03
CA TYR A 151 5.03 -21.61 -3.43
C TYR A 151 4.24 -21.40 -4.73
N SER A 152 3.91 -20.17 -5.05
CA SER A 152 3.35 -19.77 -6.33
C SER A 152 4.41 -19.09 -7.19
N MET A 153 4.29 -19.23 -8.53
CA MET A 153 5.17 -18.58 -9.49
C MET A 153 4.43 -18.39 -10.82
N PHE A 154 4.66 -17.25 -11.47
CA PHE A 154 4.16 -16.99 -12.80
C PHE A 154 4.84 -17.91 -13.84
N VAL A 155 4.02 -18.50 -14.71
CA VAL A 155 4.47 -19.34 -15.83
C VAL A 155 4.08 -18.65 -17.13
N PRO A 156 5.05 -18.12 -17.90
CA PRO A 156 4.76 -17.47 -19.17
C PRO A 156 4.17 -18.44 -20.19
N ASP A 157 3.29 -17.88 -21.05
CA ASP A 157 2.72 -18.55 -22.22
C ASP A 157 3.14 -17.78 -23.50
N GLU A 158 3.01 -18.40 -24.66
CA GLU A 158 3.32 -17.74 -25.93
C GLU A 158 2.31 -16.64 -26.32
N GLY A 159 1.11 -16.68 -25.75
CA GLY A 159 0.02 -15.77 -26.09
C GLY A 159 -0.52 -15.96 -27.51
N MET A 160 -1.47 -15.10 -27.87
CA MET A 160 -2.05 -15.10 -29.21
C MET A 160 -1.10 -14.43 -30.23
N LYS A 161 -0.89 -15.08 -31.36
CA LYS A 161 -0.12 -14.52 -32.50
C LYS A 161 -1.09 -14.15 -33.63
N LEU A 162 -1.06 -12.88 -34.04
CA LEU A 162 -1.82 -12.38 -35.18
C LEU A 162 -0.87 -12.21 -36.38
N GLY A 163 -0.68 -13.29 -37.12
CA GLY A 163 0.24 -13.32 -38.26
C GLY A 163 1.69 -13.66 -37.87
N SER A 164 2.59 -13.57 -38.83
CA SER A 164 4.03 -13.82 -38.65
C SER A 164 4.83 -12.59 -39.08
N ALA A 165 5.79 -12.20 -38.27
CA ALA A 165 6.79 -11.20 -38.66
C ALA A 165 7.79 -11.81 -39.64
N PRO A 166 8.48 -10.99 -40.50
CA PRO A 166 9.61 -11.44 -41.27
C PRO A 166 10.67 -12.09 -40.36
N ALA A 167 11.44 -13.03 -40.90
CA ALA A 167 12.55 -13.62 -40.16
C ALA A 167 13.60 -12.55 -39.85
N LYS A 168 13.97 -12.42 -38.58
CA LYS A 168 14.98 -11.47 -38.11
C LYS A 168 16.37 -11.96 -38.55
N PRO A 169 17.13 -11.19 -39.30
CA PRO A 169 18.50 -11.55 -39.64
C PRO A 169 19.37 -11.68 -38.39
N GLU A 170 20.36 -12.56 -38.44
CA GLU A 170 21.33 -12.72 -37.37
C GLU A 170 22.03 -11.39 -37.06
N GLY A 171 22.15 -11.02 -35.78
CA GLY A 171 22.78 -9.78 -35.35
C GLY A 171 21.93 -8.52 -35.53
N ALA A 172 20.77 -8.56 -36.18
CA ALA A 172 19.90 -7.40 -36.35
C ALA A 172 19.32 -6.92 -35.02
N LYS A 173 19.26 -5.60 -34.79
CA LYS A 173 18.64 -4.96 -33.63
C LYS A 173 17.27 -4.42 -34.04
N TRP A 174 16.26 -5.24 -33.94
CA TRP A 174 14.89 -4.83 -34.22
C TRP A 174 14.20 -4.28 -32.97
N ALA A 175 13.15 -3.50 -33.16
CA ALA A 175 12.24 -3.13 -32.09
C ALA A 175 11.57 -4.38 -31.50
N GLU A 176 11.00 -4.23 -30.29
CA GLU A 176 10.23 -5.30 -29.68
C GLU A 176 9.04 -5.72 -30.58
N PRO A 177 8.66 -7.00 -30.55
CA PRO A 177 7.54 -7.50 -31.33
C PRO A 177 6.22 -6.85 -30.90
N LEU A 178 5.19 -6.99 -31.75
CA LEU A 178 3.83 -6.56 -31.40
C LEU A 178 3.32 -7.36 -30.20
N GLU A 179 2.70 -6.67 -29.26
CA GLU A 179 1.99 -7.27 -28.14
C GLU A 179 0.51 -7.44 -28.48
N VAL A 180 -0.07 -8.61 -28.19
CA VAL A 180 -1.47 -8.92 -28.42
C VAL A 180 -2.15 -9.23 -27.10
N HIS A 181 -3.06 -8.37 -26.68
CA HIS A 181 -3.85 -8.53 -25.46
C HIS A 181 -5.26 -8.96 -25.76
N THR A 182 -5.72 -10.02 -25.13
CA THR A 182 -7.06 -10.60 -25.30
C THR A 182 -7.86 -10.70 -24.00
N ALA A 183 -7.17 -10.54 -22.84
CA ALA A 183 -7.80 -10.55 -21.53
C ALA A 183 -8.52 -9.23 -21.25
N ILE A 184 -9.58 -9.27 -20.43
CA ILE A 184 -10.29 -8.08 -19.97
C ILE A 184 -9.35 -7.20 -19.14
N ASN A 185 -8.64 -7.80 -18.17
CA ASN A 185 -7.59 -7.12 -17.41
C ASN A 185 -6.25 -7.30 -18.12
N TYR A 186 -5.98 -6.43 -19.09
CA TYR A 186 -4.80 -6.49 -19.95
C TYR A 186 -3.60 -5.73 -19.38
N ARG A 187 -3.75 -5.10 -18.22
CA ARG A 187 -2.67 -4.43 -17.48
C ARG A 187 -2.95 -4.38 -15.98
N SER A 188 -1.92 -4.17 -15.19
CA SER A 188 -2.03 -3.90 -13.75
C SER A 188 -1.14 -2.71 -13.36
N ASP A 189 -1.49 -2.01 -12.28
CA ASP A 189 -0.81 -0.77 -11.91
C ASP A 189 0.70 -0.96 -11.65
N SER A 190 1.08 -2.05 -10.98
CA SER A 190 2.49 -2.26 -10.60
C SER A 190 3.34 -2.89 -11.69
N ASP A 191 2.72 -3.68 -12.59
CA ASP A 191 3.44 -4.56 -13.53
C ASP A 191 3.35 -4.08 -14.98
N GLY A 192 2.49 -3.09 -15.26
CA GLY A 192 2.24 -2.61 -16.59
C GLY A 192 1.32 -3.52 -17.41
N TYR A 193 1.59 -3.65 -18.70
CA TYR A 193 0.81 -4.52 -19.57
C TYR A 193 1.05 -6.00 -19.23
N ALA A 194 -0.06 -6.74 -19.09
CA ALA A 194 -0.03 -8.14 -18.70
C ALA A 194 0.70 -9.00 -19.72
N LYS A 195 1.70 -9.74 -19.28
CA LYS A 195 2.35 -10.76 -20.10
C LYS A 195 1.45 -12.00 -20.17
N PRO A 196 1.41 -12.68 -21.33
CA PRO A 196 0.69 -13.95 -21.44
C PRO A 196 1.24 -14.98 -20.44
N GLY A 197 0.34 -15.67 -19.73
CA GLY A 197 0.71 -16.68 -18.76
C GLY A 197 -0.19 -16.64 -17.52
N PHE A 198 0.08 -17.56 -16.60
CA PHE A 198 -0.72 -17.72 -15.38
C PHE A 198 0.19 -18.08 -14.20
N THR A 199 -0.24 -17.67 -13.00
CA THR A 199 0.43 -18.07 -11.77
C THR A 199 0.00 -19.47 -11.36
N HIS A 200 0.98 -20.33 -11.10
CA HIS A 200 0.77 -21.73 -10.70
C HIS A 200 1.46 -22.08 -9.38
N LEU A 201 0.98 -23.14 -8.74
CA LEU A 201 1.55 -23.68 -7.52
C LEU A 201 2.66 -24.67 -7.85
N PHE A 202 3.71 -24.61 -7.06
CA PHE A 202 4.91 -25.46 -7.16
C PHE A 202 5.28 -26.07 -5.81
N LEU A 203 6.06 -27.13 -5.87
CA LEU A 203 6.60 -27.83 -4.74
C LEU A 203 8.10 -28.06 -4.95
N VAL A 204 8.90 -27.82 -3.90
CA VAL A 204 10.34 -28.13 -3.90
C VAL A 204 10.75 -28.76 -2.58
N SER A 205 11.77 -29.62 -2.58
CA SER A 205 12.40 -30.10 -1.35
C SER A 205 13.07 -28.94 -0.62
N ALA A 206 12.97 -28.92 0.70
CA ALA A 206 13.65 -27.95 1.53
C ALA A 206 15.19 -28.08 1.52
N ASP A 207 15.71 -29.21 1.04
CA ASP A 207 17.14 -29.47 0.85
C ASP A 207 17.60 -29.16 -0.59
N GLY A 208 16.70 -28.58 -1.42
CA GLY A 208 16.96 -28.28 -2.82
C GLY A 208 16.53 -29.39 -3.77
N GLY A 209 16.72 -29.14 -5.06
CA GLY A 209 16.37 -30.07 -6.13
C GLY A 209 15.45 -29.42 -7.18
N ALA A 210 14.93 -30.24 -8.11
CA ALA A 210 14.06 -29.77 -9.17
C ALA A 210 12.64 -29.41 -8.63
N PRO A 211 12.15 -28.18 -8.83
CA PRO A 211 10.78 -27.84 -8.50
C PRO A 211 9.79 -28.63 -9.35
N ARG A 212 8.65 -29.01 -8.75
CA ARG A 212 7.55 -29.67 -9.44
C ARG A 212 6.34 -28.74 -9.49
N GLN A 213 5.82 -28.46 -10.69
CA GLN A 213 4.58 -27.75 -10.88
C GLN A 213 3.40 -28.65 -10.46
N LEU A 214 2.46 -28.07 -9.70
CA LEU A 214 1.29 -28.78 -9.15
C LEU A 214 0.00 -28.43 -9.87
N THR A 215 -0.14 -27.21 -10.38
CA THR A 215 -1.34 -26.74 -11.07
C THR A 215 -1.00 -26.31 -12.49
N PHE A 216 -1.97 -26.44 -13.40
CA PHE A 216 -1.82 -26.19 -14.83
C PHE A 216 -3.07 -25.52 -15.42
N GLY A 217 -2.97 -25.06 -16.66
CA GLY A 217 -4.06 -24.51 -17.43
C GLY A 217 -4.22 -22.99 -17.27
N ALA A 218 -5.22 -22.44 -17.93
CA ALA A 218 -5.44 -20.99 -18.06
C ALA A 218 -6.19 -20.41 -16.86
N ARG A 219 -5.60 -20.47 -15.67
CA ARG A 219 -6.15 -19.93 -14.40
C ARG A 219 -5.02 -19.57 -13.45
N ASN A 220 -5.19 -18.48 -12.69
CA ASN A 220 -4.28 -18.09 -11.63
C ASN A 220 -4.52 -18.86 -10.33
N HIS A 221 -3.42 -19.13 -9.60
CA HIS A 221 -3.38 -19.77 -8.30
C HIS A 221 -2.39 -19.00 -7.44
N ASP A 222 -2.71 -17.73 -7.14
CA ASP A 222 -1.82 -16.73 -6.56
C ASP A 222 -2.13 -16.39 -5.09
N GLY A 223 -3.24 -16.90 -4.55
CA GLY A 223 -3.61 -16.71 -3.15
C GLY A 223 -2.65 -17.41 -2.17
N PRO A 224 -2.71 -17.03 -0.89
CA PRO A 224 -1.97 -17.73 0.16
C PRO A 224 -2.28 -19.21 0.19
N VAL A 225 -1.24 -20.03 0.38
CA VAL A 225 -1.36 -21.48 0.49
C VAL A 225 -1.14 -21.96 1.92
N SER A 226 -1.86 -23.00 2.34
CA SER A 226 -1.66 -23.64 3.62
C SER A 226 -1.69 -25.16 3.52
N TRP A 227 -0.95 -25.83 4.40
CA TRP A 227 -0.83 -27.27 4.39
C TRP A 227 -1.85 -27.93 5.31
N GLY A 228 -2.40 -29.06 4.86
CA GLY A 228 -3.03 -30.03 5.71
C GLY A 228 -2.03 -30.73 6.63
N ARG A 229 -2.48 -31.18 7.81
CA ARG A 229 -1.64 -31.90 8.77
C ARG A 229 -1.00 -33.18 8.21
N ASP A 230 -1.64 -33.79 7.24
CA ASP A 230 -1.18 -35.00 6.55
C ASP A 230 0.09 -34.78 5.71
N GLY A 231 0.48 -33.51 5.50
CA GLY A 231 1.60 -33.14 4.63
C GLY A 231 1.36 -33.47 3.15
N ARG A 232 0.14 -33.86 2.77
CA ARG A 232 -0.27 -34.25 1.43
C ARG A 232 -1.32 -33.29 0.84
N THR A 233 -2.18 -32.75 1.66
CA THR A 233 -3.20 -31.78 1.25
C THR A 233 -2.61 -30.37 1.27
N LEU A 234 -2.75 -29.64 0.17
CA LEU A 234 -2.45 -28.19 0.08
C LEU A 234 -3.75 -27.43 -0.16
N LEU A 235 -4.09 -26.50 0.72
CA LEU A 235 -5.22 -25.61 0.56
C LEU A 235 -4.78 -24.33 -0.17
N PHE A 236 -5.61 -23.86 -1.07
CA PHE A 236 -5.43 -22.58 -1.78
C PHE A 236 -6.78 -21.98 -2.16
N SER A 237 -6.78 -20.70 -2.52
CA SER A 237 -7.92 -20.05 -3.14
C SER A 237 -7.62 -19.63 -4.57
N GLY A 238 -8.65 -19.49 -5.38
CA GLY A 238 -8.52 -19.04 -6.76
C GLY A 238 -9.84 -19.04 -7.50
N ASN A 239 -9.93 -18.28 -8.57
CA ASN A 239 -11.11 -18.24 -9.41
C ASN A 239 -10.94 -19.19 -10.61
N ARG A 240 -11.57 -20.37 -10.54
CA ARG A 240 -11.53 -21.41 -11.58
C ARG A 240 -12.85 -21.57 -12.34
N ARG A 241 -13.79 -20.67 -12.12
CA ARG A 241 -15.10 -20.67 -12.80
C ARG A 241 -14.93 -20.41 -14.30
N ALA A 242 -15.93 -20.80 -15.10
CA ALA A 242 -15.89 -20.59 -16.55
C ALA A 242 -15.90 -19.10 -16.92
N ASP A 243 -16.54 -18.28 -16.11
CA ASP A 243 -16.72 -16.84 -16.28
C ASP A 243 -15.72 -15.98 -15.48
N TRP A 244 -14.59 -16.54 -15.03
CA TRP A 244 -13.61 -15.93 -14.12
C TRP A 244 -13.12 -14.54 -14.52
N GLU A 245 -12.89 -14.28 -15.80
CA GLU A 245 -12.49 -12.95 -16.27
C GLU A 245 -13.61 -11.91 -16.10
N ARG A 246 -14.86 -12.35 -16.19
CA ARG A 246 -16.02 -11.47 -16.05
C ARG A 246 -16.52 -11.38 -14.61
N GLU A 247 -16.18 -12.33 -13.77
CA GLU A 247 -16.52 -12.39 -12.35
C GLU A 247 -15.23 -12.49 -11.48
N PRO A 248 -14.37 -11.48 -11.50
CA PRO A 248 -13.02 -11.57 -10.92
C PRO A 248 -13.04 -11.75 -9.38
N GLN A 249 -14.14 -11.40 -8.70
CA GLN A 249 -14.29 -11.56 -7.25
C GLN A 249 -14.71 -12.97 -6.81
N ASP A 250 -15.04 -13.89 -7.74
CA ASP A 250 -15.55 -15.21 -7.42
C ASP A 250 -14.43 -16.23 -7.17
N SER A 251 -13.62 -16.03 -6.14
CA SER A 251 -12.62 -17.01 -5.71
C SER A 251 -13.23 -18.05 -4.77
N GLU A 252 -12.77 -19.30 -4.92
CA GLU A 252 -13.21 -20.44 -4.13
C GLU A 252 -12.03 -21.09 -3.41
N VAL A 253 -12.33 -21.82 -2.33
CA VAL A 253 -11.34 -22.64 -1.60
C VAL A 253 -11.23 -24.02 -2.26
N TYR A 254 -9.99 -24.45 -2.46
CA TYR A 254 -9.63 -25.75 -3.03
C TYR A 254 -8.72 -26.54 -2.11
N ALA A 255 -8.86 -27.86 -2.13
CA ALA A 255 -7.92 -28.81 -1.54
C ALA A 255 -7.22 -29.60 -2.65
N LEU A 256 -5.89 -29.46 -2.77
CA LEU A 256 -5.03 -30.14 -3.73
C LEU A 256 -4.29 -31.29 -3.05
N ASP A 257 -4.40 -32.51 -3.60
CA ASP A 257 -3.53 -33.61 -3.26
C ASP A 257 -2.19 -33.44 -4.01
N VAL A 258 -1.11 -33.13 -3.29
CA VAL A 258 0.18 -32.81 -3.91
C VAL A 258 0.84 -34.01 -4.57
N ASP A 259 0.51 -35.24 -4.19
CA ASP A 259 1.08 -36.46 -4.78
C ASP A 259 0.30 -36.88 -6.04
N ALA A 260 -1.03 -36.87 -5.98
CA ALA A 260 -1.89 -37.22 -7.10
C ALA A 260 -2.05 -36.10 -8.12
N GLY A 261 -1.81 -34.83 -7.75
CA GLY A 261 -2.04 -33.66 -8.59
C GLY A 261 -3.53 -33.36 -8.85
N THR A 262 -4.42 -33.95 -8.07
CA THR A 262 -5.86 -33.74 -8.16
C THR A 262 -6.35 -32.79 -7.09
N PHE A 263 -7.34 -31.96 -7.40
CA PHE A 263 -7.93 -31.07 -6.42
C PHE A 263 -9.47 -31.12 -6.46
N ARG A 264 -10.08 -30.76 -5.35
CA ARG A 264 -11.54 -30.65 -5.20
C ARG A 264 -11.91 -29.26 -4.72
N THR A 265 -13.04 -28.77 -5.17
CA THR A 265 -13.65 -27.52 -4.74
C THR A 265 -14.30 -27.73 -3.39
N LEU A 266 -14.09 -26.82 -2.46
CA LEU A 266 -14.67 -26.90 -1.11
C LEU A 266 -15.76 -25.84 -0.86
N THR A 267 -15.75 -24.73 -1.63
CA THR A 267 -16.77 -23.69 -1.60
C THR A 267 -17.28 -23.41 -3.01
N ASP A 268 -18.48 -22.84 -3.17
CA ASP A 268 -19.10 -22.60 -4.48
C ASP A 268 -20.06 -21.40 -4.54
N ARG A 269 -20.05 -20.53 -3.52
CA ARG A 269 -20.91 -19.35 -3.52
C ARG A 269 -20.37 -18.25 -4.45
N ARG A 270 -21.18 -17.25 -4.79
CA ARG A 270 -20.72 -16.03 -5.47
C ARG A 270 -20.06 -15.08 -4.46
N GLY A 271 -18.88 -14.59 -4.82
CA GLY A 271 -18.03 -13.73 -4.00
C GLY A 271 -16.75 -14.44 -3.56
N PRO A 272 -15.81 -13.71 -2.92
CA PRO A 272 -14.53 -14.28 -2.55
C PRO A 272 -14.64 -15.21 -1.35
N ASP A 273 -13.99 -16.37 -1.46
CA ASP A 273 -13.64 -17.27 -0.38
C ASP A 273 -12.13 -17.48 -0.42
N GLU A 274 -11.40 -16.93 0.57
CA GLU A 274 -9.95 -16.73 0.50
C GLU A 274 -9.22 -17.12 1.77
N GLN A 275 -7.90 -17.22 1.68
CA GLN A 275 -6.99 -17.46 2.80
C GLN A 275 -7.34 -18.71 3.63
N PRO A 276 -7.54 -19.88 3.01
CA PRO A 276 -7.90 -21.09 3.74
C PRO A 276 -6.75 -21.57 4.61
N VAL A 277 -7.06 -21.93 5.87
CA VAL A 277 -6.11 -22.48 6.83
C VAL A 277 -6.70 -23.72 7.52
N MET A 278 -5.92 -24.82 7.56
CA MET A 278 -6.31 -26.07 8.21
C MET A 278 -6.11 -25.98 9.70
N SER A 279 -7.06 -26.50 10.48
CA SER A 279 -6.91 -26.64 11.95
C SER A 279 -5.77 -27.59 12.33
N PRO A 280 -5.12 -27.41 13.50
CA PRO A 280 -4.00 -28.25 13.93
C PRO A 280 -4.34 -29.75 14.03
N ASP A 281 -5.61 -30.12 14.24
CA ASP A 281 -6.08 -31.50 14.27
C ASP A 281 -6.48 -32.05 12.89
N GLY A 282 -6.53 -31.18 11.85
CA GLY A 282 -6.90 -31.52 10.48
C GLY A 282 -8.39 -31.73 10.22
N ARG A 283 -9.26 -31.35 11.18
CA ARG A 283 -10.70 -31.59 11.07
C ARG A 283 -11.49 -30.42 10.45
N LEU A 284 -10.98 -29.20 10.63
CA LEU A 284 -11.65 -27.98 10.21
C LEU A 284 -10.76 -27.18 9.24
N ILE A 285 -11.41 -26.42 8.37
CA ILE A 285 -10.79 -25.39 7.54
C ILE A 285 -11.43 -24.07 7.92
N ALA A 286 -10.64 -23.06 8.18
CA ALA A 286 -11.10 -21.68 8.30
C ALA A 286 -10.72 -20.90 7.06
N TYR A 287 -11.56 -19.95 6.67
CA TYR A 287 -11.34 -19.05 5.54
C TYR A 287 -12.08 -17.75 5.77
N VAL A 288 -11.75 -16.73 4.99
CA VAL A 288 -12.43 -15.43 5.01
C VAL A 288 -13.12 -15.18 3.68
N GLY A 289 -14.24 -14.45 3.73
CA GLY A 289 -14.98 -14.13 2.51
C GLY A 289 -16.38 -13.59 2.78
N TYR A 290 -17.09 -13.27 1.71
CA TYR A 290 -18.46 -12.75 1.74
C TYR A 290 -19.25 -13.16 0.50
N GLU A 291 -20.58 -13.11 0.60
CA GLU A 291 -21.47 -13.20 -0.57
C GLU A 291 -21.47 -11.87 -1.32
N ASP A 292 -21.10 -11.87 -2.59
CA ASP A 292 -21.11 -10.67 -3.43
C ASP A 292 -22.52 -10.23 -3.80
N LYS A 293 -22.99 -9.14 -3.20
CA LYS A 293 -24.29 -8.50 -3.46
C LYS A 293 -24.17 -7.28 -4.37
N ARG A 294 -23.05 -7.12 -5.06
CA ARG A 294 -22.76 -5.97 -5.93
C ARG A 294 -22.79 -4.62 -5.22
N LEU A 295 -22.45 -4.61 -3.93
CA LEU A 295 -22.30 -3.38 -3.16
C LEU A 295 -20.85 -2.88 -3.26
N ASN A 296 -20.62 -1.58 -3.10
CA ASN A 296 -19.28 -1.01 -3.10
C ASN A 296 -18.41 -1.49 -1.93
N TYR A 297 -19.02 -2.06 -0.89
CA TYR A 297 -18.33 -2.63 0.26
C TYR A 297 -19.09 -3.81 0.87
N HIS A 298 -18.34 -4.84 1.26
CA HIS A 298 -18.81 -5.97 2.05
C HIS A 298 -17.84 -6.24 3.19
N ASN A 299 -18.33 -6.66 4.35
CA ASN A 299 -17.48 -7.20 5.39
C ASN A 299 -17.05 -8.63 5.03
N SER A 300 -15.76 -8.87 4.90
CA SER A 300 -15.19 -10.21 4.88
C SER A 300 -15.38 -10.88 6.24
N ARG A 301 -15.85 -12.12 6.26
CA ARG A 301 -16.24 -12.83 7.47
C ARG A 301 -15.39 -14.08 7.65
N LEU A 302 -14.99 -14.35 8.90
CA LEU A 302 -14.35 -15.61 9.26
C LEU A 302 -15.39 -16.73 9.26
N THR A 303 -15.17 -17.74 8.44
CA THR A 303 -15.99 -18.94 8.34
C THR A 303 -15.16 -20.18 8.64
N VAL A 304 -15.73 -21.17 9.34
CA VAL A 304 -15.13 -22.49 9.52
C VAL A 304 -16.05 -23.54 8.90
N MET A 305 -15.46 -24.57 8.30
CA MET A 305 -16.15 -25.73 7.74
C MET A 305 -15.40 -27.02 8.09
N ASN A 306 -16.01 -28.16 7.91
CA ASN A 306 -15.32 -29.45 7.99
C ASN A 306 -14.24 -29.55 6.90
N ALA A 307 -13.23 -30.39 7.10
CA ALA A 307 -12.13 -30.57 6.13
C ALA A 307 -12.60 -31.11 4.76
N ASP A 308 -13.81 -31.65 4.68
CA ASP A 308 -14.46 -32.09 3.44
C ASP A 308 -15.26 -30.97 2.72
N GLY A 309 -15.34 -29.78 3.29
CA GLY A 309 -16.13 -28.65 2.79
C GLY A 309 -17.55 -28.57 3.36
N SER A 310 -17.99 -29.58 4.12
CA SER A 310 -19.35 -29.60 4.68
C SER A 310 -19.51 -28.69 5.91
N ASN A 311 -20.75 -28.34 6.25
CA ASN A 311 -21.14 -27.60 7.44
C ASN A 311 -20.41 -26.23 7.64
N PRO A 312 -20.41 -25.33 6.66
CA PRO A 312 -19.83 -24.01 6.82
C PRO A 312 -20.59 -23.20 7.89
N ARG A 313 -19.85 -22.52 8.77
CA ARG A 313 -20.39 -21.74 9.87
C ARG A 313 -19.59 -20.45 10.05
N VAL A 314 -20.27 -19.31 9.94
CA VAL A 314 -19.67 -17.98 10.13
C VAL A 314 -19.45 -17.73 11.60
N LEU A 315 -18.21 -17.45 12.01
CA LEU A 315 -17.85 -17.16 13.42
C LEU A 315 -17.97 -15.67 13.75
N THR A 316 -17.79 -14.78 12.78
CA THR A 316 -17.80 -13.31 12.99
C THR A 316 -19.08 -12.66 12.44
N ALA A 317 -20.22 -13.37 12.49
CA ALA A 317 -21.49 -12.83 12.00
C ALA A 317 -21.91 -11.51 12.70
N ASN A 318 -21.60 -11.36 13.96
CA ASN A 318 -21.96 -10.20 14.78
C ASN A 318 -20.89 -9.10 14.81
N LEU A 319 -19.76 -9.27 14.11
CA LEU A 319 -18.72 -8.25 13.98
C LEU A 319 -18.97 -7.45 12.69
N ASP A 320 -19.38 -6.18 12.84
CA ASP A 320 -19.57 -5.29 11.69
C ASP A 320 -18.22 -4.69 11.25
N ARG A 321 -17.24 -5.57 10.99
CA ARG A 321 -15.90 -5.24 10.47
C ARG A 321 -15.44 -6.35 9.54
N SER A 322 -14.62 -5.98 8.56
CA SER A 322 -13.96 -6.92 7.67
C SER A 322 -12.80 -7.59 8.40
N VAL A 323 -12.77 -8.92 8.45
CA VAL A 323 -11.68 -9.68 9.08
C VAL A 323 -10.72 -10.23 8.03
N ASP A 324 -9.45 -10.38 8.43
CA ASP A 324 -8.35 -10.80 7.57
C ASP A 324 -7.33 -11.68 8.32
N THR A 325 -6.44 -12.34 7.56
CA THR A 325 -5.28 -13.11 8.06
C THR A 325 -5.61 -14.15 9.14
N PRO A 326 -6.55 -15.10 8.90
CA PRO A 326 -6.93 -16.10 9.88
C PRO A 326 -5.75 -17.01 10.23
N THR A 327 -5.46 -17.19 11.53
CA THR A 327 -4.40 -18.07 12.03
C THR A 327 -4.93 -18.89 13.18
N TRP A 328 -4.84 -20.23 13.10
CA TRP A 328 -5.28 -21.10 14.16
C TRP A 328 -4.40 -20.97 15.42
N ALA A 329 -5.04 -20.94 16.58
CA ALA A 329 -4.35 -21.22 17.83
C ALA A 329 -3.92 -22.70 17.87
N ALA A 330 -2.80 -23.00 18.53
CA ALA A 330 -2.21 -24.34 18.56
C ALA A 330 -3.17 -25.39 19.19
N ASP A 331 -4.10 -24.96 20.03
CA ASP A 331 -5.10 -25.83 20.65
C ASP A 331 -6.29 -26.18 19.70
N GLY A 332 -6.35 -25.57 18.52
CA GLY A 332 -7.42 -25.78 17.54
C GLY A 332 -8.81 -25.32 18.00
N ARG A 333 -8.92 -24.56 19.09
CA ARG A 333 -10.20 -24.10 19.65
C ARG A 333 -10.57 -22.66 19.32
N SER A 334 -9.68 -21.93 18.70
CA SER A 334 -9.87 -20.54 18.33
C SER A 334 -8.93 -20.14 17.21
N LEU A 335 -9.20 -18.98 16.60
CA LEU A 335 -8.36 -18.36 15.60
C LEU A 335 -7.98 -16.95 16.04
N PHE A 336 -6.85 -16.49 15.56
CA PHE A 336 -6.46 -15.08 15.53
C PHE A 336 -6.87 -14.49 14.18
N VAL A 337 -7.34 -13.24 14.21
CA VAL A 337 -7.68 -12.46 13.01
C VAL A 337 -7.27 -11.01 13.21
N SER A 338 -7.01 -10.29 12.15
CA SER A 338 -6.93 -8.82 12.17
C SER A 338 -8.19 -8.20 11.60
N PHE A 339 -8.49 -6.97 12.00
CA PHE A 339 -9.56 -6.15 11.45
C PHE A 339 -9.33 -4.67 11.76
N GLU A 340 -9.94 -3.81 10.95
CA GLU A 340 -9.89 -2.37 11.17
C GLU A 340 -11.09 -1.89 11.99
N ASP A 341 -10.85 -1.01 12.97
CA ASP A 341 -11.89 -0.38 13.77
C ASP A 341 -11.53 1.05 14.14
N LYS A 342 -12.30 2.02 13.64
CA LYS A 342 -12.18 3.45 13.93
C LYS A 342 -10.77 4.01 13.72
N GLY A 343 -10.19 3.70 12.55
CA GLY A 343 -8.86 4.17 12.15
C GLY A 343 -7.70 3.44 12.82
N ARG A 344 -7.94 2.29 13.47
CA ARG A 344 -6.90 1.42 14.04
C ARG A 344 -7.01 0.01 13.48
N THR A 345 -5.89 -0.68 13.38
CA THR A 345 -5.87 -2.10 13.04
C THR A 345 -5.65 -2.91 14.30
N LYS A 346 -6.56 -3.84 14.55
CA LYS A 346 -6.64 -4.67 15.76
C LYS A 346 -6.30 -6.13 15.45
N VAL A 347 -5.83 -6.86 16.46
CA VAL A 347 -5.81 -8.34 16.46
C VAL A 347 -6.75 -8.83 17.53
N ALA A 348 -7.58 -9.81 17.18
CA ALA A 348 -8.46 -10.48 18.11
C ALA A 348 -8.33 -12.00 18.04
N ARG A 349 -8.69 -12.66 19.11
CA ARG A 349 -8.90 -14.11 19.20
C ARG A 349 -10.41 -14.42 19.11
N VAL A 350 -10.78 -15.26 18.14
CA VAL A 350 -12.15 -15.68 17.88
C VAL A 350 -12.31 -17.15 18.27
N GLY A 351 -13.18 -17.42 19.23
CA GLY A 351 -13.52 -18.79 19.64
C GLY A 351 -14.39 -19.51 18.59
N LEU A 352 -14.38 -20.84 18.60
CA LEU A 352 -15.31 -21.63 17.77
C LEU A 352 -16.79 -21.42 18.15
N ASP A 353 -17.06 -20.83 19.29
CA ASP A 353 -18.37 -20.36 19.76
C ASP A 353 -18.74 -18.96 19.24
N GLY A 354 -17.85 -18.33 18.47
CA GLY A 354 -18.04 -16.98 17.94
C GLY A 354 -17.72 -15.85 18.93
N VAL A 355 -17.19 -16.14 20.11
CA VAL A 355 -16.77 -15.11 21.07
C VAL A 355 -15.48 -14.47 20.60
N ILE A 356 -15.49 -13.14 20.48
CA ILE A 356 -14.37 -12.32 20.02
C ILE A 356 -13.74 -11.63 21.22
N ARG A 357 -12.41 -11.73 21.33
CA ARG A 357 -11.62 -11.06 22.37
C ARG A 357 -10.48 -10.28 21.71
N GLU A 358 -10.53 -8.96 21.77
CA GLU A 358 -9.47 -8.08 21.30
C GLU A 358 -8.21 -8.30 22.14
N LEU A 359 -7.05 -8.28 21.48
CA LEU A 359 -5.74 -8.49 22.10
C LEU A 359 -4.88 -7.22 22.03
N THR A 360 -4.93 -6.48 20.92
CA THR A 360 -4.20 -5.23 20.72
C THR A 360 -4.86 -4.42 19.61
N ASP A 361 -4.66 -3.10 19.62
CA ASP A 361 -5.09 -2.15 18.59
C ASP A 361 -3.94 -1.29 18.03
N ASP A 362 -2.69 -1.72 18.25
CA ASP A 362 -1.48 -0.94 17.94
C ASP A 362 -0.82 -1.30 16.61
N LEU A 363 -1.48 -2.07 15.73
CA LEU A 363 -0.87 -2.43 14.46
C LEU A 363 -0.68 -1.19 13.58
N SER A 364 0.47 -1.13 12.92
CA SER A 364 0.81 -0.08 11.95
C SER A 364 1.41 -0.69 10.69
N GLY A 365 1.03 -0.16 9.53
CA GLY A 365 1.50 -0.60 8.23
C GLY A 365 2.95 -0.19 7.95
N ALA A 366 3.53 -0.82 6.92
CA ALA A 366 4.88 -0.51 6.46
C ALA A 366 4.92 0.65 5.43
N ALA A 367 3.78 1.14 4.94
CA ALA A 367 3.66 2.38 4.21
C ALA A 367 3.51 3.52 5.22
N PHE A 368 4.24 4.62 5.02
CA PHE A 368 4.27 5.72 5.98
C PHE A 368 4.25 7.10 5.32
N ASP A 369 3.97 7.18 4.03
CA ASP A 369 3.73 8.45 3.33
C ASP A 369 2.44 9.12 3.83
N ARG A 370 1.41 8.34 4.12
CA ARG A 370 0.11 8.76 4.64
C ARG A 370 -0.34 7.88 5.81
N PRO A 371 -1.23 8.38 6.70
CA PRO A 371 -1.57 7.69 7.94
C PRO A 371 -2.66 6.62 7.76
N TYR A 372 -2.55 5.77 6.72
CA TYR A 372 -3.46 4.65 6.51
C TYR A 372 -3.40 3.61 7.62
N THR A 373 -4.54 2.99 7.89
CA THR A 373 -4.62 1.76 8.69
C THR A 373 -3.81 0.63 8.04
N GLY A 374 -3.48 -0.40 8.79
CA GLY A 374 -2.74 -1.55 8.31
C GLY A 374 -1.81 -2.13 9.38
N GLY A 375 -1.04 -3.13 9.00
CA GLY A 375 -0.08 -3.80 9.86
C GLY A 375 -0.07 -5.29 9.65
N SER A 376 0.85 -5.98 10.29
CA SER A 376 0.98 -7.42 10.20
C SER A 376 1.30 -8.05 11.55
N TYR A 377 0.93 -9.31 11.69
CA TYR A 377 1.20 -10.10 12.89
C TYR A 377 1.55 -11.55 12.55
N SER A 378 2.17 -12.23 13.49
CA SER A 378 2.33 -13.68 13.50
C SER A 378 2.17 -14.22 14.93
N VAL A 379 1.91 -15.53 15.05
CA VAL A 379 1.53 -16.17 16.31
C VAL A 379 2.45 -17.33 16.62
N ALA A 380 3.02 -17.38 17.83
CA ALA A 380 3.73 -18.54 18.36
C ALA A 380 2.75 -19.60 18.91
N ARG A 381 3.24 -20.81 19.19
CA ARG A 381 2.40 -21.91 19.70
C ARG A 381 1.72 -21.61 21.04
N ASP A 382 2.34 -20.78 21.87
CA ASP A 382 1.78 -20.36 23.16
C ASP A 382 0.77 -19.22 23.06
N GLY A 383 0.52 -18.71 21.83
CA GLY A 383 -0.38 -17.59 21.55
C GLY A 383 0.27 -16.21 21.67
N THR A 384 1.58 -16.14 21.89
CA THR A 384 2.33 -14.89 21.85
C THR A 384 2.33 -14.34 20.43
N LEU A 385 2.06 -13.03 20.28
CA LEU A 385 2.07 -12.34 18.97
C LEU A 385 3.36 -11.56 18.77
N ALA A 386 3.90 -11.60 17.57
CA ALA A 386 4.78 -10.56 17.06
C ALA A 386 3.98 -9.66 16.12
N ILE A 387 4.04 -8.35 16.31
CA ILE A 387 3.28 -7.38 15.54
C ILE A 387 4.18 -6.27 15.00
N THR A 388 3.74 -5.63 13.91
CA THR A 388 4.24 -4.30 13.55
C THR A 388 3.45 -3.26 14.33
N ALA A 389 4.12 -2.44 15.14
CA ALA A 389 3.50 -1.45 16.01
C ALA A 389 4.08 -0.05 15.79
N GLY A 390 3.23 0.95 15.69
CA GLY A 390 3.62 2.34 15.46
C GLY A 390 2.73 3.33 16.19
N SER A 391 2.88 4.58 15.88
CA SER A 391 2.04 5.68 16.38
C SER A 391 2.09 6.86 15.43
N SER A 392 1.35 7.92 15.70
CA SER A 392 1.43 9.18 14.92
C SER A 392 2.82 9.84 14.89
N SER A 393 3.70 9.49 15.82
CA SER A 393 5.07 10.02 15.92
C SER A 393 6.16 9.00 15.59
N ARG A 394 5.79 7.78 15.20
CA ARG A 394 6.75 6.69 14.99
C ARG A 394 6.26 5.73 13.91
N PRO A 395 7.03 5.51 12.82
CA PRO A 395 6.79 4.43 11.87
C PRO A 395 6.76 3.06 12.55
N ALA A 396 6.30 2.03 11.84
CA ALA A 396 6.17 0.69 12.39
C ALA A 396 7.53 0.12 12.86
N ASP A 397 7.52 -0.35 14.07
CA ASP A 397 8.54 -1.11 14.79
C ASP A 397 8.04 -2.54 15.06
N VAL A 398 8.86 -3.41 15.62
CA VAL A 398 8.44 -4.75 16.07
C VAL A 398 8.08 -4.71 17.54
N ALA A 399 6.92 -5.26 17.89
CA ALA A 399 6.50 -5.45 19.27
C ALA A 399 6.03 -6.89 19.53
N LEU A 400 6.03 -7.26 20.81
CA LEU A 400 5.55 -8.54 21.32
C LEU A 400 4.31 -8.32 22.18
N VAL A 401 3.25 -9.10 21.95
CA VAL A 401 2.01 -9.07 22.74
C VAL A 401 1.76 -10.42 23.35
N ARG A 402 1.46 -10.46 24.67
CA ARG A 402 1.08 -11.67 25.39
C ARG A 402 -0.31 -11.50 26.01
N GLY A 403 -1.26 -12.33 25.56
CA GLY A 403 -2.65 -12.17 25.93
C GLY A 403 -3.21 -10.82 25.49
N ALA A 404 -3.99 -10.17 26.34
CA ALA A 404 -4.52 -8.82 26.15
C ALA A 404 -3.67 -7.77 26.90
N GLY A 405 -2.36 -7.96 26.96
CA GLY A 405 -1.44 -7.04 27.61
C GLY A 405 -0.91 -5.97 26.69
N GLU A 406 -0.32 -4.92 27.29
CA GLU A 406 0.34 -3.86 26.53
C GLU A 406 1.48 -4.41 25.65
N PRO A 407 1.62 -3.92 24.40
CA PRO A 407 2.69 -4.32 23.51
C PRO A 407 4.07 -3.95 24.06
N ARG A 408 4.95 -4.92 24.20
CA ARG A 408 6.36 -4.68 24.52
C ARG A 408 7.14 -4.40 23.26
N MET A 409 7.55 -3.15 23.07
CA MET A 409 8.39 -2.76 21.93
C MET A 409 9.74 -3.47 22.00
N LEU A 410 10.14 -4.11 20.91
CA LEU A 410 11.42 -4.81 20.75
C LEU A 410 12.40 -4.03 19.89
N THR A 411 11.92 -3.14 19.02
CA THR A 411 12.76 -2.25 18.22
C THR A 411 12.39 -0.79 18.42
N ARG A 412 13.29 0.10 18.04
CA ARG A 412 13.11 1.55 17.96
C ARG A 412 13.95 2.05 16.80
N LEU A 413 13.54 1.67 15.56
CA LEU A 413 14.35 1.80 14.36
C LEU A 413 14.75 3.25 14.01
N ASN A 414 13.92 4.23 14.42
CA ASN A 414 14.12 5.64 14.10
C ASN A 414 14.43 6.50 15.32
N ALA A 415 14.89 5.90 16.44
CA ALA A 415 15.11 6.65 17.67
C ALA A 415 16.24 7.70 17.56
N ASP A 416 17.26 7.42 16.78
CA ASP A 416 18.38 8.31 16.50
C ASP A 416 17.96 9.52 15.65
N LEU A 417 17.18 9.31 14.59
CA LEU A 417 16.65 10.37 13.74
C LEU A 417 15.55 11.16 14.45
N LEU A 418 14.43 10.49 14.77
CA LEU A 418 13.23 11.16 15.27
C LEU A 418 13.39 11.70 16.70
N GLY A 419 14.31 11.13 17.50
CA GLY A 419 14.66 11.65 18.82
C GLY A 419 15.29 13.03 18.80
N SER A 420 15.87 13.45 17.68
CA SER A 420 16.44 14.80 17.48
C SER A 420 15.45 15.77 16.80
N LYS A 421 14.31 15.28 16.29
CA LYS A 421 13.33 16.06 15.53
C LYS A 421 12.15 16.48 16.40
N ARG A 422 11.62 17.66 16.11
CA ARG A 422 10.31 18.10 16.62
C ARG A 422 9.26 17.77 15.57
N LEU A 423 8.38 16.84 15.89
CA LEU A 423 7.27 16.44 15.05
C LEU A 423 6.01 17.23 15.40
N GLY A 424 5.08 17.32 14.45
CA GLY A 424 3.74 17.83 14.65
C GLY A 424 2.94 16.91 15.59
N GLU A 425 2.25 17.50 16.55
CA GLU A 425 1.33 16.80 17.44
C GLU A 425 0.06 16.44 16.69
N VAL A 426 -0.36 15.18 16.77
CA VAL A 426 -1.62 14.70 16.17
C VAL A 426 -2.71 14.64 17.22
N ARG A 427 -3.79 15.39 17.01
CA ARG A 427 -4.96 15.47 17.90
C ARG A 427 -6.20 14.96 17.19
N LYS A 428 -6.93 14.07 17.80
CA LYS A 428 -8.29 13.74 17.35
C LYS A 428 -9.21 14.91 17.70
N ILE A 429 -9.95 15.42 16.72
CA ILE A 429 -10.93 16.49 16.91
C ILE A 429 -12.35 15.96 16.74
N PRO A 430 -13.31 16.43 17.54
CA PRO A 430 -14.70 16.04 17.39
C PRO A 430 -15.30 16.72 16.14
N VAL A 431 -15.86 15.92 15.23
CA VAL A 431 -16.56 16.39 14.04
C VAL A 431 -17.97 15.81 14.05
N THR A 432 -18.95 16.66 13.79
CA THR A 432 -20.33 16.26 13.55
C THR A 432 -20.70 16.63 12.12
N ALA A 433 -21.04 15.64 11.32
CA ALA A 433 -21.48 15.84 9.95
C ALA A 433 -22.80 16.63 9.87
N PHE A 434 -23.15 17.11 8.68
CA PHE A 434 -24.38 17.85 8.42
C PHE A 434 -25.65 17.09 8.81
N ASP A 435 -25.64 15.77 8.77
CA ASP A 435 -26.71 14.85 9.16
C ASP A 435 -26.59 14.32 10.61
N LYS A 436 -25.72 14.95 11.41
CA LYS A 436 -25.45 14.66 12.83
C LYS A 436 -24.67 13.36 13.09
N ARG A 437 -24.12 12.70 12.08
CA ARG A 437 -23.22 11.57 12.25
C ARG A 437 -21.89 12.02 12.85
N PRO A 438 -21.30 11.25 13.77
CA PRO A 438 -19.91 11.49 14.19
C PRO A 438 -18.95 11.11 13.07
N ILE A 439 -17.96 11.96 12.80
CA ILE A 439 -16.89 11.74 11.85
C ILE A 439 -15.56 11.76 12.60
N ASP A 440 -14.70 10.79 12.35
CA ASP A 440 -13.36 10.78 12.91
C ASP A 440 -12.41 11.63 12.06
N ALA A 441 -11.72 12.55 12.72
CA ALA A 441 -10.73 13.41 12.12
C ALA A 441 -9.53 13.62 13.04
N TRP A 442 -8.35 13.73 12.46
CA TRP A 442 -7.09 13.99 13.16
C TRP A 442 -6.45 15.24 12.60
N LEU A 443 -6.04 16.12 13.51
CA LEU A 443 -5.37 17.38 13.18
C LEU A 443 -3.91 17.29 13.62
N THR A 444 -3.00 17.29 12.63
CA THR A 444 -1.56 17.41 12.87
C THR A 444 -1.18 18.87 12.95
N LEU A 445 -0.77 19.35 14.12
CA LEU A 445 -0.39 20.73 14.34
C LEU A 445 1.10 20.98 14.02
N PRO A 446 1.49 22.16 13.54
CA PRO A 446 2.90 22.48 13.35
C PRO A 446 3.72 22.29 14.63
N PRO A 447 4.97 21.77 14.57
CA PRO A 447 5.85 21.66 15.74
C PRO A 447 6.15 22.98 16.45
N THR A 448 5.90 24.10 15.77
CA THR A 448 6.07 25.46 16.29
C THR A 448 4.76 26.09 16.79
N TRP A 449 3.66 25.36 16.68
CA TRP A 449 2.36 25.86 17.10
C TRP A 449 2.29 26.09 18.60
N SER A 450 1.59 27.14 19.01
CA SER A 450 1.28 27.44 20.40
C SER A 450 -0.22 27.71 20.57
N GLU A 451 -0.73 27.48 21.76
CA GLU A 451 -2.13 27.68 22.09
C GLU A 451 -2.61 29.09 21.75
N GLY A 452 -3.78 29.19 21.12
CA GLY A 452 -4.34 30.44 20.64
C GLY A 452 -3.83 30.93 19.28
N GLN A 453 -2.83 30.28 18.70
CA GLN A 453 -2.35 30.58 17.35
C GLN A 453 -3.24 29.92 16.30
N ARG A 454 -3.63 30.69 15.29
CA ARG A 454 -4.30 30.17 14.08
C ARG A 454 -3.29 30.02 12.95
N VAL A 455 -3.25 28.85 12.31
CA VAL A 455 -2.30 28.53 11.24
C VAL A 455 -3.04 28.13 9.95
N PRO A 456 -2.40 28.21 8.79
CA PRO A 456 -2.96 27.70 7.54
C PRO A 456 -3.32 26.21 7.66
N LEU A 457 -4.41 25.78 6.98
CA LEU A 457 -4.89 24.41 6.97
C LEU A 457 -4.63 23.74 5.61
N ILE A 458 -4.14 22.53 5.63
CA ILE A 458 -4.24 21.57 4.51
C ILE A 458 -5.26 20.51 4.90
N LEU A 459 -6.36 20.40 4.13
CA LEU A 459 -7.24 19.25 4.17
C LEU A 459 -6.58 18.14 3.33
N GLU A 460 -6.14 17.04 3.98
CA GLU A 460 -5.58 15.84 3.33
C GLU A 460 -6.62 14.74 3.28
N ILE A 461 -7.00 14.32 2.07
CA ILE A 461 -8.11 13.39 1.83
C ILE A 461 -7.53 12.04 1.41
N HIS A 462 -7.92 10.95 2.11
CA HIS A 462 -7.48 9.61 1.76
C HIS A 462 -8.04 9.13 0.42
N GLY A 463 -7.32 8.20 -0.19
CA GLY A 463 -7.77 7.46 -1.37
C GLY A 463 -8.72 6.32 -1.02
N GLY A 464 -9.08 5.57 -2.02
CA GLY A 464 -10.06 4.51 -1.94
C GLY A 464 -11.24 4.83 -2.85
N PRO A 465 -12.40 5.30 -2.34
CA PRO A 465 -12.75 5.89 -1.03
C PRO A 465 -12.93 4.90 0.11
N VAL A 466 -13.04 3.61 -0.15
CA VAL A 466 -13.17 2.57 0.87
C VAL A 466 -11.79 2.26 1.46
N ALA A 467 -11.28 3.15 2.28
CA ALA A 467 -10.06 3.07 3.06
C ALA A 467 -10.25 3.88 4.35
N ALA A 468 -9.27 3.90 5.25
CA ALA A 468 -9.33 4.71 6.45
C ALA A 468 -7.95 5.26 6.83
N TYR A 469 -7.92 6.51 7.28
CA TYR A 469 -6.83 7.09 8.04
C TYR A 469 -6.97 6.79 9.53
N GLY A 470 -5.87 6.91 10.26
CA GLY A 470 -5.84 6.76 11.70
C GLY A 470 -4.70 7.55 12.35
N PRO A 471 -4.47 7.38 13.65
CA PRO A 471 -3.37 8.05 14.36
C PRO A 471 -2.03 7.35 14.07
N HIS A 472 -1.68 7.23 12.78
CA HIS A 472 -0.46 6.61 12.30
C HIS A 472 0.55 7.65 11.82
N PHE A 473 1.82 7.26 11.72
CA PHE A 473 2.88 8.14 11.21
C PHE A 473 2.66 8.43 9.72
N SER A 474 2.81 9.70 9.36
CA SER A 474 2.72 10.16 7.97
C SER A 474 3.87 11.12 7.68
N THR A 475 4.71 10.80 6.70
CA THR A 475 5.76 11.71 6.26
C THR A 475 5.21 12.94 5.58
N ASP A 476 4.14 12.79 4.77
CA ASP A 476 3.52 13.93 4.09
C ASP A 476 2.96 14.92 5.13
N ASP A 477 2.16 14.43 6.12
CA ASP A 477 1.59 15.30 7.16
C ASP A 477 2.67 15.97 7.99
N GLN A 478 3.74 15.23 8.34
CA GLN A 478 4.84 15.79 9.15
C GLN A 478 5.67 16.81 8.38
N LEU A 479 5.90 16.63 7.07
CA LEU A 479 6.56 17.62 6.21
C LEU A 479 5.70 18.88 6.04
N TYR A 480 4.39 18.74 5.87
CA TYR A 480 3.46 19.85 5.79
C TYR A 480 3.40 20.61 7.13
N ALA A 481 3.33 19.87 8.25
CA ALA A 481 3.35 20.46 9.59
C ALA A 481 4.68 21.18 9.88
N ALA A 482 5.82 20.61 9.50
CA ALA A 482 7.12 21.23 9.62
C ALA A 482 7.23 22.56 8.84
N SER A 483 6.43 22.70 7.75
CA SER A 483 6.33 23.92 6.95
C SER A 483 5.30 24.94 7.48
N GLY A 484 4.73 24.69 8.67
CA GLY A 484 3.84 25.62 9.37
C GLY A 484 2.35 25.50 9.01
N TYR A 485 1.94 24.41 8.38
CA TYR A 485 0.53 24.10 8.12
C TYR A 485 -0.03 23.15 9.18
N ALA A 486 -1.28 23.35 9.59
CA ALA A 486 -2.04 22.28 10.20
C ALA A 486 -2.52 21.33 9.10
N VAL A 487 -2.52 20.03 9.36
CA VAL A 487 -2.98 19.02 8.39
C VAL A 487 -4.17 18.28 8.98
N LEU A 488 -5.29 18.29 8.28
CA LEU A 488 -6.54 17.68 8.71
C LEU A 488 -6.80 16.42 7.88
N SER A 489 -6.68 15.26 8.52
CA SER A 489 -6.97 13.95 7.96
C SER A 489 -8.33 13.49 8.45
N VAL A 490 -9.25 13.14 7.54
CA VAL A 490 -10.67 12.89 7.82
C VAL A 490 -11.09 11.54 7.25
N ASN A 491 -11.95 10.81 7.97
CA ASN A 491 -12.66 9.64 7.44
C ASN A 491 -14.13 10.00 7.16
N PRO A 492 -14.46 10.50 5.96
CA PRO A 492 -15.83 10.80 5.58
C PRO A 492 -16.63 9.51 5.38
N ARG A 493 -17.97 9.63 5.19
CA ARG A 493 -18.78 8.48 4.74
C ARG A 493 -18.16 7.80 3.53
N GLY A 494 -18.31 6.49 3.43
CA GLY A 494 -17.60 5.67 2.44
C GLY A 494 -16.30 5.06 2.95
N SER A 495 -15.72 5.60 4.04
CA SER A 495 -14.49 5.03 4.62
C SER A 495 -14.73 3.62 5.17
N SER A 496 -13.71 2.74 5.07
CA SER A 496 -13.66 1.47 5.80
C SER A 496 -13.54 1.71 7.32
N SER A 497 -13.43 0.65 8.13
CA SER A 497 -13.18 0.78 9.59
C SER A 497 -14.38 1.20 10.45
N TYR A 498 -15.53 1.56 9.85
CA TYR A 498 -16.73 2.04 10.56
C TYR A 498 -17.96 1.15 10.36
N GLY A 499 -17.80 0.00 9.72
CA GLY A 499 -18.86 -0.95 9.41
C GLY A 499 -19.44 -0.80 8.01
N ALA A 500 -20.23 -1.80 7.61
CA ALA A 500 -20.74 -1.89 6.25
C ALA A 500 -21.72 -0.77 5.91
N GLU A 501 -22.59 -0.37 6.84
CA GLU A 501 -23.54 0.73 6.61
C GLU A 501 -22.81 2.03 6.27
N PHE A 502 -21.79 2.40 7.05
CA PHE A 502 -21.04 3.64 6.83
C PHE A 502 -20.28 3.64 5.50
N ALA A 503 -19.63 2.52 5.16
CA ALA A 503 -18.90 2.39 3.90
C ALA A 503 -19.84 2.39 2.68
N GLN A 504 -21.08 1.90 2.82
CA GLN A 504 -22.08 1.85 1.74
C GLN A 504 -22.85 3.17 1.53
N LEU A 505 -22.67 4.19 2.39
CA LEU A 505 -23.35 5.49 2.22
C LEU A 505 -23.04 6.20 0.91
N ILE A 506 -22.01 5.79 0.21
CA ILE A 506 -21.60 6.30 -1.11
C ILE A 506 -21.93 5.33 -2.26
N HIS A 507 -22.69 4.25 -1.97
CA HIS A 507 -23.01 3.25 -2.99
C HIS A 507 -23.86 3.86 -4.12
N HIS A 508 -23.33 3.83 -5.35
CA HIS A 508 -23.89 4.47 -6.54
C HIS A 508 -24.10 6.00 -6.41
N ASP A 509 -23.42 6.63 -5.45
CA ASP A 509 -23.55 8.08 -5.14
C ASP A 509 -22.18 8.66 -4.70
N TYR A 510 -21.19 8.60 -5.60
CA TYR A 510 -19.81 9.07 -5.33
C TYR A 510 -19.22 9.83 -6.52
N PRO A 511 -18.66 11.06 -6.29
CA PRO A 511 -18.63 11.83 -5.03
C PRO A 511 -19.99 12.50 -4.74
N SER A 512 -20.37 12.60 -3.47
CA SER A 512 -21.64 13.20 -3.06
C SER A 512 -21.54 13.86 -1.68
N SER A 513 -22.28 13.36 -0.68
CA SER A 513 -22.28 13.88 0.69
C SER A 513 -21.03 13.59 1.50
N ASP A 514 -20.09 12.85 1.00
CA ASP A 514 -18.71 12.78 1.48
C ASP A 514 -18.00 14.16 1.40
N TYR A 515 -18.34 14.96 0.38
CA TYR A 515 -17.97 16.37 0.31
C TYR A 515 -18.48 17.17 1.53
N ASP A 516 -19.74 16.98 1.94
CA ASP A 516 -20.32 17.70 3.07
C ASP A 516 -19.69 17.29 4.41
N ASP A 517 -19.31 16.02 4.56
CA ASP A 517 -18.55 15.54 5.72
C ASP A 517 -17.18 16.23 5.83
N LEU A 518 -16.46 16.34 4.70
CA LEU A 518 -15.17 17.02 4.65
C LEU A 518 -15.29 18.51 4.97
N MET A 519 -16.32 19.19 4.46
CA MET A 519 -16.57 20.61 4.79
C MET A 519 -16.92 20.78 6.26
N SER A 520 -17.70 19.88 6.83
CA SER A 520 -18.01 19.86 8.28
C SER A 520 -16.74 19.70 9.13
N ALA A 521 -15.79 18.87 8.67
CA ALA A 521 -14.51 18.70 9.37
C ALA A 521 -13.62 19.97 9.31
N VAL A 522 -13.58 20.65 8.17
CA VAL A 522 -12.89 21.94 8.02
C VAL A 522 -13.53 22.98 8.96
N ASP A 523 -14.86 23.06 9.01
CA ASP A 523 -15.59 24.00 9.89
C ASP A 523 -15.33 23.70 11.36
N ALA A 524 -15.24 22.42 11.76
CA ALA A 524 -14.88 22.02 13.12
C ALA A 524 -13.44 22.43 13.49
N ALA A 525 -12.48 22.30 12.58
CA ALA A 525 -11.10 22.75 12.82
C ALA A 525 -11.00 24.28 12.97
N ILE A 526 -11.79 25.04 12.18
CA ILE A 526 -11.89 26.52 12.30
C ILE A 526 -12.53 26.90 13.64
N ALA A 527 -13.65 26.26 14.00
CA ALA A 527 -14.38 26.51 15.24
C ALA A 527 -13.56 26.18 16.48
N GLY A 528 -12.68 25.15 16.38
CA GLY A 528 -11.72 24.79 17.42
C GLY A 528 -10.62 25.82 17.67
N GLY A 529 -10.52 26.86 16.84
CA GLY A 529 -9.55 27.95 17.02
C GLY A 529 -8.14 27.66 16.51
N PHE A 530 -7.92 26.50 15.89
CA PHE A 530 -6.59 26.08 15.39
C PHE A 530 -6.24 26.72 14.05
N VAL A 531 -7.23 27.03 13.21
CA VAL A 531 -7.08 27.28 11.79
C VAL A 531 -7.44 28.70 11.42
N ASP A 532 -6.64 29.31 10.54
CA ASP A 532 -6.94 30.56 9.87
C ASP A 532 -7.94 30.31 8.72
N PRO A 533 -9.22 30.77 8.82
CA PRO A 533 -10.24 30.50 7.84
C PRO A 533 -9.95 31.10 6.46
N ASP A 534 -9.03 32.07 6.38
CA ASP A 534 -8.63 32.71 5.15
C ASP A 534 -7.44 32.00 4.46
N LYS A 535 -6.92 30.92 5.05
CA LYS A 535 -5.74 30.17 4.54
C LYS A 535 -6.01 28.68 4.50
N LEU A 536 -7.00 28.28 3.71
CA LEU A 536 -7.38 26.88 3.52
C LEU A 536 -6.80 26.35 2.21
N PHE A 537 -6.27 25.12 2.27
CA PHE A 537 -5.72 24.37 1.14
C PHE A 537 -6.27 22.95 1.17
N VAL A 538 -6.32 22.29 0.00
CA VAL A 538 -6.84 20.92 -0.10
C VAL A 538 -5.94 20.07 -1.00
N THR A 539 -5.69 18.84 -0.57
CA THR A 539 -4.98 17.83 -1.35
C THR A 539 -5.53 16.44 -1.03
N GLY A 540 -5.27 15.50 -1.91
CA GLY A 540 -5.61 14.11 -1.74
C GLY A 540 -5.21 13.30 -2.95
N GLY A 541 -5.07 11.98 -2.80
CA GLY A 541 -4.67 11.09 -3.89
C GLY A 541 -5.71 10.03 -4.19
N SER A 542 -5.82 9.62 -5.49
CA SER A 542 -6.78 8.59 -5.90
C SER A 542 -8.23 9.06 -5.62
N GLY A 543 -9.01 8.35 -4.83
CA GLY A 543 -10.31 8.83 -4.34
C GLY A 543 -10.23 10.21 -3.68
N GLY A 544 -9.17 10.49 -2.90
CA GLY A 544 -8.92 11.83 -2.37
C GLY A 544 -8.63 12.87 -3.46
N GLY A 545 -8.03 12.46 -4.58
CA GLY A 545 -7.86 13.30 -5.76
C GLY A 545 -9.18 13.61 -6.48
N VAL A 546 -10.08 12.63 -6.56
CA VAL A 546 -11.47 12.83 -7.02
C VAL A 546 -12.14 13.91 -6.19
N LEU A 547 -12.11 13.76 -4.86
CA LEU A 547 -12.74 14.70 -3.93
C LEU A 547 -12.06 16.07 -3.94
N THR A 548 -10.74 16.16 -4.05
CA THR A 548 -10.03 17.43 -4.23
C THR A 548 -10.53 18.19 -5.47
N SER A 549 -10.61 17.47 -6.61
CA SER A 549 -11.06 18.04 -7.88
C SER A 549 -12.57 18.40 -7.84
N TRP A 550 -13.37 17.60 -7.14
CA TRP A 550 -14.79 17.85 -6.92
C TRP A 550 -15.01 19.10 -6.05
N ILE A 551 -14.26 19.22 -4.93
CA ILE A 551 -14.34 20.35 -4.00
C ILE A 551 -14.11 21.67 -4.71
N VAL A 552 -13.04 21.79 -5.50
CA VAL A 552 -12.73 23.06 -6.20
C VAL A 552 -13.72 23.42 -7.30
N GLY A 553 -14.50 22.46 -7.79
CA GLY A 553 -15.64 22.68 -8.67
C GLY A 553 -16.95 23.07 -7.94
N LYS A 554 -17.00 22.85 -6.62
CA LYS A 554 -18.18 23.14 -5.76
C LYS A 554 -18.04 24.42 -4.94
N THR A 555 -16.81 24.79 -4.57
CA THR A 555 -16.57 25.94 -3.68
C THR A 555 -15.22 26.58 -3.99
N ASP A 556 -15.11 27.88 -3.74
CA ASP A 556 -13.90 28.70 -3.84
C ASP A 556 -13.28 29.05 -2.46
N ARG A 557 -13.63 28.29 -1.41
CA ARG A 557 -13.10 28.47 -0.04
C ARG A 557 -11.58 28.28 0.04
N PHE A 558 -11.01 27.44 -0.82
CA PHE A 558 -9.61 27.06 -0.78
C PHE A 558 -8.74 28.00 -1.63
N LYS A 559 -7.61 28.46 -1.07
CA LYS A 559 -6.66 29.36 -1.76
C LYS A 559 -5.92 28.66 -2.89
N ALA A 560 -5.62 27.39 -2.74
CA ALA A 560 -5.08 26.51 -3.77
C ALA A 560 -5.41 25.04 -3.46
N ALA A 561 -5.31 24.21 -4.49
CA ALA A 561 -5.49 22.76 -4.41
C ALA A 561 -4.33 22.03 -5.05
N ALA A 562 -4.09 20.77 -4.61
CA ALA A 562 -3.18 19.85 -5.25
C ALA A 562 -3.85 18.48 -5.39
N THR A 563 -4.40 18.20 -6.56
CA THR A 563 -5.02 16.90 -6.83
C THR A 563 -3.96 15.91 -7.28
N GLN A 564 -3.90 14.74 -6.64
CA GLN A 564 -2.89 13.73 -6.92
C GLN A 564 -3.56 12.49 -7.51
N LYS A 565 -3.10 12.06 -8.69
CA LYS A 565 -3.61 10.86 -9.37
C LYS A 565 -5.14 10.72 -9.28
N PRO A 566 -5.92 11.73 -9.75
CA PRO A 566 -7.37 11.73 -9.64
C PRO A 566 -8.04 10.88 -10.72
N VAL A 567 -9.28 10.47 -10.46
CA VAL A 567 -10.25 10.20 -11.54
C VAL A 567 -10.98 11.50 -11.84
N ILE A 568 -11.02 11.90 -13.08
CA ILE A 568 -11.66 13.13 -13.52
C ILE A 568 -12.89 12.86 -14.37
N ASN A 569 -12.84 11.81 -15.16
CA ASN A 569 -13.89 11.41 -16.07
C ASN A 569 -14.17 9.91 -15.91
N TRP A 570 -15.25 9.57 -15.23
CA TRP A 570 -15.61 8.20 -14.95
C TRP A 570 -15.82 7.34 -16.19
N THR A 571 -16.15 7.94 -17.34
CA THR A 571 -16.28 7.19 -18.62
C THR A 571 -14.92 6.72 -19.11
N SER A 572 -13.91 7.60 -19.16
CA SER A 572 -12.56 7.19 -19.56
C SER A 572 -11.91 6.28 -18.55
N GLU A 573 -12.07 6.56 -17.25
CA GLU A 573 -11.58 5.71 -16.16
C GLU A 573 -12.07 4.27 -16.26
N ALA A 574 -13.40 4.07 -16.34
CA ALA A 574 -14.01 2.74 -16.41
C ALA A 574 -13.51 1.89 -17.58
N LEU A 575 -13.01 2.53 -18.66
CA LEU A 575 -12.58 1.86 -19.89
C LEU A 575 -11.06 1.79 -20.04
N THR A 576 -10.31 2.51 -19.20
CA THR A 576 -8.85 2.58 -19.32
C THR A 576 -8.10 2.26 -18.03
N MET A 577 -8.77 2.00 -16.90
CA MET A 577 -8.13 1.55 -15.68
C MET A 577 -7.70 0.07 -15.75
N ASP A 578 -6.84 -0.33 -14.84
CA ASP A 578 -6.34 -1.71 -14.73
C ASP A 578 -7.36 -2.73 -14.19
N ASN A 579 -8.51 -2.26 -13.70
CA ASN A 579 -9.62 -3.09 -13.20
C ASN A 579 -10.97 -2.63 -13.76
N THR A 580 -11.09 -2.67 -15.08
CA THR A 580 -12.21 -2.13 -15.87
C THR A 580 -13.60 -2.58 -15.42
N LEU A 581 -13.76 -3.80 -14.93
CA LEU A 581 -15.07 -4.32 -14.51
C LEU A 581 -15.53 -3.77 -13.17
N PHE A 582 -14.61 -3.28 -12.32
CA PHE A 582 -14.94 -2.83 -10.98
C PHE A 582 -15.88 -1.63 -11.00
N THR A 583 -15.55 -0.61 -11.79
CA THR A 583 -16.33 0.63 -11.87
C THR A 583 -17.77 0.38 -12.29
N SER A 584 -17.99 -0.35 -13.39
CA SER A 584 -19.34 -0.62 -13.89
C SER A 584 -20.17 -1.60 -13.05
N ARG A 585 -19.56 -2.29 -12.09
CA ARG A 585 -20.25 -3.28 -11.23
C ARG A 585 -20.55 -2.78 -9.84
N TYR A 586 -19.64 -1.97 -9.28
CA TYR A 586 -19.68 -1.60 -7.87
C TYR A 586 -19.86 -0.10 -7.63
N TRP A 587 -19.34 0.77 -8.55
CA TRP A 587 -19.55 2.23 -8.46
C TRP A 587 -20.79 2.68 -9.20
N PHE A 588 -21.07 2.07 -10.35
CA PHE A 588 -22.23 2.38 -11.19
C PHE A 588 -23.04 1.13 -11.42
N ALA A 589 -24.37 1.25 -11.50
CA ALA A 589 -25.25 0.11 -11.76
C ALA A 589 -25.23 -0.35 -13.23
N LYS A 590 -24.71 0.47 -14.14
CA LYS A 590 -24.72 0.27 -15.58
C LYS A 590 -23.36 0.60 -16.18
N LYS A 591 -23.11 0.17 -17.40
CA LYS A 591 -21.89 0.47 -18.16
C LYS A 591 -21.92 1.91 -18.69
N PRO A 592 -20.77 2.53 -19.03
CA PRO A 592 -20.70 3.93 -19.48
C PRO A 592 -21.59 4.27 -20.67
N TRP A 593 -21.73 3.35 -21.63
CA TRP A 593 -22.57 3.55 -22.82
C TRP A 593 -24.07 3.27 -22.58
N GLU A 594 -24.43 2.66 -21.47
CA GLU A 594 -25.82 2.41 -21.07
C GLU A 594 -26.40 3.58 -20.24
N ASP A 595 -25.54 4.36 -19.55
CA ASP A 595 -25.95 5.47 -18.71
C ASP A 595 -24.88 6.58 -18.66
N PRO A 596 -24.54 7.21 -19.79
CA PRO A 596 -23.46 8.20 -19.86
C PRO A 596 -23.72 9.45 -19.01
N GLU A 597 -25.00 9.78 -18.77
CA GLU A 597 -25.38 10.92 -17.96
C GLU A 597 -24.99 10.76 -16.49
N THR A 598 -25.16 9.58 -15.91
CA THR A 598 -24.75 9.28 -14.53
C THR A 598 -23.23 9.32 -14.41
N TYR A 599 -22.50 8.76 -15.36
CA TYR A 599 -21.03 8.84 -15.39
C TYR A 599 -20.53 10.27 -15.44
N TRP A 600 -21.14 11.10 -16.31
CA TRP A 600 -20.79 12.52 -16.40
C TRP A 600 -21.15 13.30 -15.14
N LYS A 601 -22.33 13.06 -14.57
CA LYS A 601 -22.80 13.72 -13.34
C LYS A 601 -21.82 13.61 -12.18
N TYR A 602 -21.20 12.45 -11.99
CA TYR A 602 -20.24 12.19 -10.91
C TYR A 602 -18.78 12.46 -11.31
N SER A 603 -18.51 12.84 -12.55
CA SER A 603 -17.16 13.19 -13.00
C SER A 603 -16.78 14.61 -12.55
N PRO A 604 -15.66 14.81 -11.83
CA PRO A 604 -15.17 16.15 -11.49
C PRO A 604 -15.01 17.07 -12.71
N LEU A 605 -14.72 16.50 -13.88
CA LEU A 605 -14.63 17.25 -15.13
C LEU A 605 -15.93 17.97 -15.51
N SER A 606 -17.09 17.47 -15.09
CA SER A 606 -18.39 18.13 -15.32
C SER A 606 -18.50 19.48 -14.61
N LEU A 607 -17.70 19.70 -13.57
CA LEU A 607 -17.68 20.92 -12.77
C LEU A 607 -16.52 21.86 -13.12
N VAL A 608 -15.65 21.51 -14.08
CA VAL A 608 -14.42 22.25 -14.38
C VAL A 608 -14.71 23.72 -14.76
N GLY A 609 -15.85 23.98 -15.39
CA GLY A 609 -16.30 25.34 -15.71
C GLY A 609 -16.51 26.27 -14.51
N ASN A 610 -16.67 25.73 -13.31
CA ASN A 610 -16.83 26.48 -12.06
C ASN A 610 -15.49 26.72 -11.33
N VAL A 611 -14.43 26.01 -11.71
CA VAL A 611 -13.16 26.05 -10.98
C VAL A 611 -12.49 27.40 -11.14
N LYS A 612 -12.17 28.04 -10.02
CA LYS A 612 -11.39 29.29 -9.92
C LYS A 612 -10.11 29.08 -9.11
N THR A 613 -10.10 28.07 -8.25
CA THR A 613 -9.00 27.76 -7.33
C THR A 613 -7.77 27.30 -8.10
N PRO A 614 -6.60 27.95 -7.93
CA PRO A 614 -5.34 27.48 -8.50
C PRO A 614 -5.07 26.02 -8.13
N THR A 615 -4.91 25.16 -9.13
CA THR A 615 -4.87 23.70 -8.92
C THR A 615 -3.63 23.06 -9.53
N LEU A 616 -2.80 22.45 -8.68
CA LEU A 616 -1.70 21.57 -9.07
C LEU A 616 -2.24 20.17 -9.38
N VAL A 617 -1.79 19.57 -10.47
CA VAL A 617 -2.14 18.18 -10.82
C VAL A 617 -0.86 17.34 -10.73
N VAL A 618 -0.88 16.26 -9.93
CA VAL A 618 0.27 15.37 -9.69
C VAL A 618 -0.07 13.95 -10.09
N VAL A 619 0.78 13.27 -10.88
CA VAL A 619 0.52 11.90 -11.33
C VAL A 619 1.82 11.13 -11.57
N GLY A 620 1.81 9.81 -11.33
CA GLY A 620 2.87 8.91 -11.75
C GLY A 620 2.83 8.69 -13.27
N SER A 621 3.98 8.65 -13.94
CA SER A 621 4.00 8.48 -15.41
C SER A 621 3.57 7.09 -15.87
N GLU A 622 3.51 6.11 -14.98
CA GLU A 622 3.10 4.73 -15.22
C GLU A 622 1.89 4.34 -14.34
N ASP A 623 1.03 5.32 -14.05
CA ASP A 623 -0.22 5.09 -13.32
C ASP A 623 -1.26 4.46 -14.26
N TYR A 624 -1.61 3.21 -13.97
CA TYR A 624 -2.62 2.45 -14.71
C TYR A 624 -3.91 2.25 -13.91
N ARG A 625 -3.94 2.61 -12.64
CA ARG A 625 -5.15 2.57 -11.79
C ARG A 625 -6.05 3.77 -12.04
N THR A 626 -5.49 4.98 -11.98
CA THR A 626 -6.09 6.22 -12.44
C THR A 626 -5.20 6.75 -13.58
N PRO A 627 -5.44 6.30 -14.80
CA PRO A 627 -4.50 6.48 -15.89
C PRO A 627 -4.04 7.91 -16.07
N VAL A 628 -2.79 8.09 -16.50
CA VAL A 628 -2.15 9.41 -16.69
C VAL A 628 -3.05 10.37 -17.46
N SER A 629 -3.82 9.84 -18.42
CA SER A 629 -4.79 10.60 -19.23
C SER A 629 -5.86 11.30 -18.41
N GLU A 630 -6.23 10.79 -17.22
CA GLU A 630 -7.19 11.45 -16.32
C GLU A 630 -6.60 12.79 -15.84
N SER A 631 -5.36 12.75 -15.36
CA SER A 631 -4.64 13.95 -14.92
C SER A 631 -4.37 14.93 -16.06
N GLU A 632 -4.04 14.43 -17.25
CA GLU A 632 -3.79 15.24 -18.45
C GLU A 632 -5.09 15.91 -18.94
N GLN A 633 -6.23 15.23 -18.91
CA GLN A 633 -7.55 15.82 -19.20
C GLN A 633 -7.84 17.01 -18.27
N TYR A 634 -7.62 16.82 -16.95
CA TYR A 634 -7.93 17.87 -15.99
C TYR A 634 -7.00 19.07 -16.14
N TYR A 635 -5.69 18.82 -16.30
CA TYR A 635 -4.72 19.87 -16.56
C TYR A 635 -5.08 20.67 -17.82
N ALA A 636 -5.40 20.02 -18.94
CA ALA A 636 -5.80 20.66 -20.18
C ALA A 636 -7.09 21.50 -20.02
N ALA A 637 -8.09 20.94 -19.32
CA ALA A 637 -9.34 21.64 -19.08
C ALA A 637 -9.14 22.91 -18.22
N LEU A 638 -8.34 22.84 -17.15
CA LEU A 638 -7.98 24.00 -16.33
C LEU A 638 -7.23 25.07 -17.13
N GLN A 639 -6.29 24.68 -18.00
CA GLN A 639 -5.59 25.60 -18.90
C GLN A 639 -6.54 26.32 -19.84
N ILE A 640 -7.48 25.59 -20.46
CA ILE A 640 -8.50 26.15 -21.36
C ILE A 640 -9.41 27.14 -20.61
N GLN A 641 -9.74 26.85 -19.35
CA GLN A 641 -10.52 27.74 -18.48
C GLN A 641 -9.72 28.96 -17.98
N GLY A 642 -8.40 29.02 -18.20
CA GLY A 642 -7.55 30.09 -17.70
C GLY A 642 -7.30 30.00 -16.18
N VAL A 643 -7.56 28.85 -15.56
CA VAL A 643 -7.25 28.63 -14.15
C VAL A 643 -5.75 28.37 -13.98
N PRO A 644 -5.05 29.07 -13.05
CA PRO A 644 -3.66 28.77 -12.77
C PRO A 644 -3.47 27.29 -12.42
N THR A 645 -2.66 26.58 -13.18
CA THR A 645 -2.43 25.15 -13.01
C THR A 645 -1.01 24.75 -13.45
N ALA A 646 -0.52 23.63 -12.92
CA ALA A 646 0.69 22.96 -13.38
C ALA A 646 0.49 21.45 -13.30
N LEU A 647 1.13 20.71 -14.22
CA LEU A 647 1.16 19.25 -14.21
C LEU A 647 2.53 18.77 -13.72
N VAL A 648 2.55 18.05 -12.61
CA VAL A 648 3.74 17.39 -12.04
C VAL A 648 3.66 15.91 -12.35
N LYS A 649 4.57 15.42 -13.21
CA LYS A 649 4.70 13.99 -13.51
C LYS A 649 5.85 13.40 -12.69
N VAL A 650 5.59 12.29 -12.00
CA VAL A 650 6.59 11.53 -11.24
C VAL A 650 7.10 10.40 -12.15
N PRO A 651 8.32 10.50 -12.71
CA PRO A 651 8.81 9.55 -13.71
C PRO A 651 8.93 8.12 -13.16
N GLY A 652 8.43 7.13 -13.92
CA GLY A 652 8.48 5.71 -13.59
C GLY A 652 7.64 5.29 -12.40
N ALA A 653 6.80 6.19 -11.89
CA ALA A 653 5.93 5.87 -10.76
C ALA A 653 4.58 5.34 -11.24
N SER A 654 4.16 4.21 -10.68
CA SER A 654 2.80 3.68 -10.76
C SER A 654 1.86 4.40 -9.80
N HIS A 655 0.59 4.03 -9.77
CA HIS A 655 -0.38 4.55 -8.79
C HIS A 655 0.07 4.34 -7.35
N GLY A 656 0.38 3.09 -6.99
CA GLY A 656 0.93 2.75 -5.68
C GLY A 656 2.36 3.24 -5.47
N GLY A 657 3.11 3.49 -6.55
CA GLY A 657 4.53 3.82 -6.54
C GLY A 657 4.87 5.30 -6.42
N ILE A 658 3.88 6.20 -6.34
CA ILE A 658 4.12 7.66 -6.32
C ILE A 658 4.98 8.16 -5.15
N ALA A 659 5.06 7.40 -4.07
CA ALA A 659 5.89 7.66 -2.91
C ALA A 659 6.95 6.56 -2.66
N ALA A 660 7.17 5.65 -3.59
CA ALA A 660 8.06 4.50 -3.41
C ALA A 660 9.55 4.87 -3.36
N ARG A 661 9.93 5.97 -4.03
CA ARG A 661 11.30 6.50 -4.03
C ARG A 661 11.42 7.68 -3.09
N PRO A 662 12.34 7.67 -2.11
CA PRO A 662 12.49 8.75 -1.14
C PRO A 662 12.68 10.14 -1.78
N SER A 663 13.48 10.26 -2.85
CA SER A 663 13.68 11.54 -3.53
C SER A 663 12.41 12.06 -4.17
N GLN A 664 11.64 11.19 -4.83
CA GLN A 664 10.39 11.56 -5.50
C GLN A 664 9.29 11.90 -4.48
N SER A 665 9.22 11.16 -3.37
CA SER A 665 8.29 11.46 -2.27
C SER A 665 8.59 12.84 -1.67
N ALA A 666 9.85 13.13 -1.35
CA ALA A 666 10.27 14.43 -0.86
C ALA A 666 9.98 15.56 -1.87
N ALA A 667 10.30 15.35 -3.15
CA ALA A 667 10.07 16.33 -4.20
C ALA A 667 8.58 16.59 -4.44
N LYS A 668 7.74 15.54 -4.38
CA LYS A 668 6.26 15.64 -4.45
C LYS A 668 5.73 16.55 -3.33
N ALA A 669 6.10 16.28 -2.08
CA ALA A 669 5.68 17.09 -0.93
C ALA A 669 6.16 18.55 -1.06
N ALA A 670 7.41 18.75 -1.49
CA ALA A 670 7.97 20.08 -1.71
C ALA A 670 7.24 20.86 -2.83
N ALA A 671 6.87 20.18 -3.93
CA ALA A 671 6.11 20.81 -5.02
C ALA A 671 4.69 21.25 -4.57
N ILE A 672 4.01 20.43 -3.77
CA ILE A 672 2.69 20.76 -3.19
C ILE A 672 2.83 21.97 -2.25
N LEU A 673 3.79 21.96 -1.34
CA LEU A 673 4.04 23.07 -0.43
C LEU A 673 4.40 24.37 -1.18
N ALA A 674 5.28 24.30 -2.18
CA ALA A 674 5.63 25.46 -2.99
C ALA A 674 4.42 26.04 -3.74
N TRP A 675 3.50 25.16 -4.19
CA TRP A 675 2.26 25.58 -4.81
C TRP A 675 1.35 26.30 -3.81
N PHE A 676 1.18 25.76 -2.62
CA PHE A 676 0.38 26.37 -1.56
C PHE A 676 0.97 27.69 -1.07
N ASP A 677 2.26 27.77 -0.84
CA ASP A 677 2.96 28.99 -0.43
C ASP A 677 2.83 30.11 -1.46
N LYS A 678 2.83 29.79 -2.76
CA LYS A 678 2.62 30.78 -3.85
C LYS A 678 1.26 31.50 -3.72
N TYR A 679 0.23 30.82 -3.22
CA TYR A 679 -1.12 31.37 -3.12
C TYR A 679 -1.57 31.67 -1.70
N LYS A 680 -0.69 31.47 -0.69
CA LYS A 680 -1.00 31.63 0.74
C LYS A 680 -1.49 33.02 1.12
N ASN A 681 -0.98 34.05 0.46
CA ASN A 681 -1.32 35.45 0.72
C ASN A 681 -2.16 36.11 -0.40
N GLY A 682 -2.84 35.31 -1.22
CA GLY A 682 -3.60 35.72 -2.38
C GLY A 682 -2.87 35.47 -3.70
N ALA A 683 -3.62 35.51 -4.81
CA ALA A 683 -3.00 35.32 -6.12
C ALA A 683 -1.93 36.40 -6.36
N PRO A 684 -0.75 36.05 -6.90
CA PRO A 684 0.21 37.05 -7.33
C PRO A 684 -0.47 38.00 -8.33
N ALA A 685 -0.24 39.31 -8.18
CA ALA A 685 -0.77 40.29 -9.12
C ALA A 685 -0.41 39.87 -10.55
N ALA A 686 -1.41 39.83 -11.45
CA ALA A 686 -1.21 39.52 -12.85
C ALA A 686 -0.20 40.52 -13.43
N GLY A 687 1.07 40.09 -13.65
CA GLY A 687 2.12 40.99 -14.18
C GLY A 687 3.58 40.62 -13.84
N ALA A 688 3.83 39.67 -12.92
CA ALA A 688 5.21 39.22 -12.66
C ALA A 688 5.54 38.06 -13.62
N SER A 689 5.93 38.39 -14.86
CA SER A 689 6.63 37.49 -15.79
C SER A 689 7.89 36.99 -15.11
N ALA A 690 8.03 35.68 -15.03
CA ALA A 690 9.31 35.04 -14.68
C ALA A 690 10.30 35.23 -15.86
N THR A 691 10.90 36.41 -15.93
CA THR A 691 12.16 36.61 -16.64
C THR A 691 13.16 37.06 -15.60
N ASP A 692 14.21 36.26 -15.47
CA ASP A 692 15.49 36.42 -14.79
C ASP A 692 15.68 35.62 -13.49
N LYS A 693 16.12 34.39 -13.63
CA LYS A 693 17.50 34.01 -13.24
C LYS A 693 17.75 32.54 -13.60
#